data_ec24b5d2682b3dff55bb0813875c3d2c
#
_entry.id   ec24b5d2682b3dff55bb0813875c3d2c
#
_cell.length_a   1.000
_cell.length_b   1.000
_cell.length_c   1.000
_cell.angle_alpha   90.00
_cell.angle_beta   90.00
_cell.angle_gamma   90.00
#
_symmetry.space_group_name_H-M   'P 1'
#
loop_
_entity.id
_entity.type
_entity.pdbx_description
1 polymer ?
#
loop_
_entity_poly.entity_id
_entity_poly.type
_entity_poly.pdbx_seq_one_letter_code
_entity_poly.pdbx_strand_id
1 'polypeptide(L)'
;MSRSLTIVSAVIIGLATSMVALEAQAAVDPLPPGDRIELYQLDSPPGTAQTLREQGFDVVQQEIKDGREHVELTAAQADLAGLKKLGLKPEPVRNPQGQTQLEAARTQAAGGYTVFRSYSEPGGIADQLRAIADANKDVVKLQSIGKTVRGQDILAAKVSTMARLLPDGIKPASLFSATQHAREWIATEVDMRLLKHVVAHKGELRDLLNRTELWFVPVANPDGYDFTFTEGNRLWRKNLRDVNGDGQITLGDGVDPNRNFPTNFHYDEEGSSSIPSSETYRGAGPASEPETRAMDGLMRRVRFETQLNYHSFGPLLLYPSGFQIATETADNPIYEALTGTDDRPAVPGFDPDLGAELYTTNGDTNDHAHRQYGTLSWTPELNEGCDGCGFVFPDDEALVQAEFERNLPFALDVARSAVNPVEPVTHLGNRTPDFVVDAFGTSHGRTQAVQVNAKRKLGPVFLSYRVNGGRTKTVLTREWRGGERYGDGYDRYYHRMRGTVTGTRPGDKVEVWFSAFGKKSDAFTYEVAADIGGKVLVLAAEDVTGISPAQGVTEAKYADEYAKALDEAGYSSDVYDMDRNDRKAPHPLGVLSHYDAVVWETGDDIIPRSVGQAPGTTSKAGVDVELAVRDYLNEGGKLLHAGKYPSYAANANGSYYYQPDQPARPECGEPSDPPCIPVFNDFQQYWLGAYVFFDNAGSDAAGQPFALGGTGGRFEGFSATLEPDVHTNSFVATSAILPPDQFPLFASSAPVKWVRPGGPFDPHTGSWDVYSGIADVSWKRLTRTVDLTGKSSGELTFWTSYDTESAWDHLMVEARTAGGDDWTTLPDANGHTTQATGSSCQSGWSDIHPHVLRYQGPQCESTGTSGSWNAASGNSGGWQQWKIDLTPYAGKTVELSISYVSDWGTQGAGVFLDDATVTLDGATAEETSFESDLGGWTVAGPPEGSAPSINNWFRTDQVFEEGAGIVTKDTVYLGFGAESVVDQAARADLVKRSMQHLLGSRR
;
A
#
# COMPACT_ATOMS: atom_id res chain seq x y z
N MET A 1 -49.65 -35.01 -54.65
CA MET A 1 -48.81 -34.98 -55.83
C MET A 1 -47.40 -35.07 -55.37
N SER A 2 -46.83 -36.24 -55.34
CA SER A 2 -45.90 -36.85 -56.32
C SER A 2 -44.57 -36.08 -56.35
N ARG A 3 -43.44 -36.60 -56.07
CA ARG A 3 -42.86 -37.92 -56.25
C ARG A 3 -41.61 -38.15 -55.39
N SER A 4 -41.44 -39.37 -54.91
CA SER A 4 -40.25 -39.99 -54.37
C SER A 4 -39.09 -40.02 -55.36
N LEU A 5 -37.85 -40.04 -54.86
CA LEU A 5 -36.79 -40.85 -55.41
C LEU A 5 -35.84 -41.34 -54.33
N THR A 6 -35.78 -42.62 -54.20
CA THR A 6 -34.90 -43.44 -53.41
C THR A 6 -33.57 -43.59 -54.13
N ILE A 7 -32.41 -43.50 -53.47
CA ILE A 7 -31.18 -44.17 -53.89
C ILE A 7 -30.51 -44.77 -52.63
N VAL A 8 -30.14 -46.00 -52.81
CA VAL A 8 -29.62 -47.03 -51.90
C VAL A 8 -28.08 -46.99 -51.88
N SER A 9 -27.55 -47.42 -50.74
CA SER A 9 -26.22 -48.09 -50.51
C SER A 9 -25.04 -47.18 -50.24
N ALA A 10 -24.29 -47.39 -49.23
CA ALA A 10 -23.53 -48.52 -48.75
C ALA A 10 -22.96 -48.25 -47.33
N VAL A 11 -23.05 -49.26 -46.52
CA VAL A 11 -22.39 -49.29 -45.17
C VAL A 11 -20.89 -49.59 -45.43
N ILE A 12 -20.05 -48.66 -45.01
CA ILE A 12 -18.63 -48.96 -44.76
C ILE A 12 -18.40 -48.67 -43.28
N ILE A 13 -18.21 -49.73 -42.51
CA ILE A 13 -17.76 -49.68 -41.11
C ILE A 13 -16.28 -49.34 -41.17
N GLY A 14 -15.95 -48.09 -40.90
CA GLY A 14 -14.60 -47.65 -40.60
C GLY A 14 -14.46 -47.50 -39.11
N LEU A 15 -13.76 -48.37 -38.43
CA LEU A 15 -13.23 -48.15 -37.10
C LEU A 15 -12.31 -46.90 -37.13
N ALA A 16 -12.84 -45.75 -36.75
CA ALA A 16 -12.04 -44.60 -36.40
C ALA A 16 -11.61 -44.79 -34.95
N THR A 17 -10.41 -45.27 -34.72
CA THR A 17 -9.66 -45.05 -33.46
C THR A 17 -9.50 -43.56 -33.32
N SER A 18 -10.29 -42.93 -32.45
CA SER A 18 -10.03 -41.56 -31.95
C SER A 18 -8.76 -41.63 -31.11
N MET A 19 -7.63 -41.29 -31.72
CA MET A 19 -6.47 -40.76 -31.00
C MET A 19 -6.95 -39.44 -30.40
N VAL A 20 -7.21 -39.43 -29.10
CA VAL A 20 -7.18 -38.19 -28.30
C VAL A 20 -5.72 -37.78 -28.35
N ALA A 21 -5.40 -36.80 -29.17
CA ALA A 21 -4.15 -36.07 -29.03
C ALA A 21 -4.19 -35.42 -27.65
N LEU A 22 -3.43 -35.95 -26.69
CA LEU A 22 -2.96 -35.12 -25.59
C LEU A 22 -2.14 -33.99 -26.26
N GLU A 23 -2.70 -32.81 -26.34
CA GLU A 23 -1.87 -31.63 -26.56
C GLU A 23 -0.91 -31.58 -25.36
N ALA A 24 0.34 -31.96 -25.63
CA ALA A 24 1.41 -31.69 -24.67
C ALA A 24 1.45 -30.19 -24.51
N GLN A 25 1.15 -29.71 -23.29
CA GLN A 25 1.32 -28.33 -22.93
C GLN A 25 2.76 -27.95 -23.24
N ALA A 26 2.96 -26.92 -24.07
CA ALA A 26 4.30 -26.46 -24.41
C ALA A 26 5.05 -26.15 -23.11
N ALA A 27 6.22 -26.75 -22.93
CA ALA A 27 7.10 -26.43 -21.81
C ALA A 27 7.41 -24.93 -21.88
N VAL A 28 7.29 -24.23 -20.74
CA VAL A 28 7.66 -22.82 -20.66
C VAL A 28 9.17 -22.74 -20.56
N ASP A 29 9.77 -21.87 -21.36
CA ASP A 29 11.21 -21.66 -21.34
C ASP A 29 11.68 -21.11 -19.98
N PRO A 30 12.91 -21.41 -19.55
CA PRO A 30 13.50 -20.80 -18.38
C PRO A 30 13.58 -19.28 -18.51
N LEU A 31 13.45 -18.56 -17.39
CA LEU A 31 13.68 -17.12 -17.34
C LEU A 31 15.06 -16.78 -17.94
N PRO A 32 15.17 -15.68 -18.68
CA PRO A 32 16.47 -15.14 -19.09
C PRO A 32 17.42 -15.02 -17.90
N PRO A 33 18.73 -15.17 -18.08
CA PRO A 33 19.67 -15.09 -16.95
C PRO A 33 19.55 -13.79 -16.11
N GLY A 34 19.26 -12.65 -16.73
CA GLY A 34 19.08 -11.38 -16.07
C GLY A 34 17.81 -11.32 -15.21
N ASP A 35 16.78 -12.07 -15.58
CA ASP A 35 15.47 -12.10 -14.93
C ASP A 35 15.37 -13.16 -13.82
N ARG A 36 16.45 -13.86 -13.54
CA ARG A 36 16.48 -14.88 -12.46
C ARG A 36 16.46 -14.20 -11.11
N ILE A 37 15.47 -14.53 -10.31
CA ILE A 37 15.24 -13.98 -8.99
C ILE A 37 16.15 -14.70 -7.97
N GLU A 38 16.72 -13.95 -7.04
CA GLU A 38 17.49 -14.44 -5.90
C GLU A 38 17.05 -13.71 -4.63
N LEU A 39 17.31 -14.28 -3.46
CA LEU A 39 17.07 -13.64 -2.17
C LEU A 39 18.33 -12.91 -1.72
N TYR A 40 18.17 -11.64 -1.40
CA TYR A 40 19.25 -10.76 -0.93
C TYR A 40 18.93 -10.22 0.45
N GLN A 41 19.97 -9.96 1.21
CA GLN A 41 19.92 -9.24 2.49
C GLN A 41 20.76 -7.97 2.39
N LEU A 42 20.35 -6.97 3.16
CA LEU A 42 21.10 -5.73 3.31
C LEU A 42 20.87 -5.10 4.68
N ASP A 43 21.86 -4.39 5.18
CA ASP A 43 21.76 -3.53 6.35
C ASP A 43 21.73 -2.08 5.89
N SER A 44 20.69 -1.38 6.23
CA SER A 44 20.35 -0.05 5.71
C SER A 44 19.90 0.90 6.81
N PRO A 45 19.76 2.21 6.52
CA PRO A 45 19.01 3.10 7.39
C PRO A 45 17.55 2.66 7.54
N PRO A 46 16.90 2.96 8.68
CA PRO A 46 15.47 2.73 8.85
C PRO A 46 14.63 3.42 7.76
N GLY A 47 13.53 2.77 7.34
CA GLY A 47 12.67 3.24 6.25
C GLY A 47 13.06 2.73 4.85
N THR A 48 14.20 2.05 4.73
CA THR A 48 14.64 1.48 3.44
C THR A 48 13.70 0.40 2.93
N ALA A 49 13.18 -0.46 3.80
CA ALA A 49 12.25 -1.51 3.41
C ALA A 49 10.97 -0.93 2.77
N GLN A 50 10.44 0.15 3.32
CA GLN A 50 9.30 0.86 2.74
C GLN A 50 9.64 1.41 1.35
N THR A 51 10.75 2.13 1.22
CA THR A 51 11.22 2.66 -0.06
C THR A 51 11.36 1.56 -1.12
N LEU A 52 11.87 0.40 -0.73
CA LEU A 52 12.01 -0.74 -1.64
C LEU A 52 10.65 -1.30 -2.07
N ARG A 53 9.67 -1.38 -1.17
CA ARG A 53 8.29 -1.80 -1.52
C ARG A 53 7.63 -0.82 -2.48
N GLU A 54 7.77 0.47 -2.26
CA GLU A 54 7.26 1.53 -3.16
C GLU A 54 7.86 1.43 -4.56
N GLN A 55 9.12 0.98 -4.67
CA GLN A 55 9.79 0.70 -5.94
C GLN A 55 9.40 -0.67 -6.54
N GLY A 56 8.52 -1.41 -5.89
CA GLY A 56 8.00 -2.68 -6.39
C GLY A 56 8.82 -3.91 -6.01
N PHE A 57 9.82 -3.78 -5.12
CA PHE A 57 10.54 -4.94 -4.59
C PHE A 57 9.69 -5.71 -3.59
N ASP A 58 9.81 -7.01 -3.61
CA ASP A 58 9.19 -7.88 -2.62
C ASP A 58 10.13 -8.02 -1.40
N VAL A 59 9.89 -7.18 -0.41
CA VAL A 59 10.57 -7.23 0.89
C VAL A 59 9.90 -8.31 1.73
N VAL A 60 10.59 -9.41 1.94
CA VAL A 60 10.08 -10.60 2.61
C VAL A 60 10.28 -10.58 4.13
N GLN A 61 11.35 -9.92 4.58
CA GLN A 61 11.59 -9.71 6.01
C GLN A 61 12.23 -8.34 6.26
N GLN A 62 11.89 -7.75 7.40
CA GLN A 62 12.54 -6.55 7.91
C GLN A 62 12.68 -6.65 9.43
N GLU A 63 13.81 -6.24 9.95
CA GLU A 63 14.07 -6.17 11.40
C GLU A 63 14.97 -4.95 11.67
N ILE A 64 14.62 -4.15 12.68
CA ILE A 64 15.51 -3.09 13.14
C ILE A 64 16.38 -3.64 14.27
N LYS A 65 17.70 -3.59 14.08
CA LYS A 65 18.68 -4.07 15.03
C LYS A 65 19.88 -3.14 15.10
N ASP A 66 20.26 -2.76 16.32
CA ASP A 66 21.39 -1.86 16.56
C ASP A 66 21.33 -0.55 15.73
N GLY A 67 20.10 0.01 15.54
CA GLY A 67 19.86 1.25 14.79
C GLY A 67 19.99 1.13 13.27
N ARG A 68 19.98 -0.08 12.75
CA ARG A 68 19.95 -0.36 11.32
C ARG A 68 18.76 -1.25 10.99
N GLU A 69 18.21 -1.07 9.83
CA GLU A 69 17.18 -1.94 9.28
C GLU A 69 17.85 -3.07 8.51
N HIS A 70 17.66 -4.29 9.00
CA HIS A 70 18.03 -5.50 8.26
C HIS A 70 16.85 -5.85 7.36
N VAL A 71 17.10 -5.94 6.06
CA VAL A 71 16.07 -6.18 5.05
C VAL A 71 16.44 -7.40 4.24
N GLU A 72 15.51 -8.33 4.10
CA GLU A 72 15.59 -9.40 3.10
C GLU A 72 14.57 -9.13 1.99
N LEU A 73 15.03 -9.19 0.75
CA LEU A 73 14.21 -8.94 -0.43
C LEU A 73 14.52 -9.89 -1.56
N THR A 74 13.53 -10.16 -2.38
CA THR A 74 13.77 -10.83 -3.66
C THR A 74 14.04 -9.80 -4.75
N ALA A 75 15.06 -10.05 -5.55
CA ALA A 75 15.40 -9.19 -6.68
C ALA A 75 15.97 -10.02 -7.84
N ALA A 76 15.77 -9.55 -9.07
CA ALA A 76 16.43 -10.12 -10.21
C ALA A 76 17.89 -9.65 -10.31
N GLN A 77 18.70 -10.40 -11.03
CA GLN A 77 20.09 -10.01 -11.25
C GLN A 77 20.21 -8.66 -11.97
N ALA A 78 19.23 -8.33 -12.81
CA ALA A 78 19.16 -7.04 -13.49
C ALA A 78 18.98 -5.86 -12.53
N ASP A 79 18.28 -6.06 -11.38
CA ASP A 79 17.95 -5.01 -10.41
C ASP A 79 19.12 -4.63 -9.50
N LEU A 80 20.15 -5.50 -9.40
CA LEU A 80 21.28 -5.29 -8.47
C LEU A 80 22.04 -3.99 -8.74
N ALA A 81 22.12 -3.58 -9.98
CA ALA A 81 22.79 -2.34 -10.35
C ALA A 81 21.99 -1.14 -9.79
N GLY A 82 20.66 -1.16 -9.85
CA GLY A 82 19.78 -0.17 -9.26
C GLY A 82 19.95 -0.08 -7.75
N LEU A 83 19.82 -1.21 -7.04
CA LEU A 83 20.00 -1.27 -5.58
C LEU A 83 21.36 -0.72 -5.10
N LYS A 84 22.44 -1.05 -5.82
CA LYS A 84 23.78 -0.52 -5.51
C LYS A 84 23.88 1.00 -5.69
N LYS A 85 23.12 1.56 -6.60
CA LYS A 85 23.08 3.00 -6.85
C LYS A 85 22.32 3.77 -5.80
N LEU A 86 21.30 3.16 -5.20
CA LEU A 86 20.67 3.66 -3.98
C LEU A 86 21.63 3.63 -2.76
N GLY A 87 22.90 3.35 -2.97
CA GLY A 87 23.89 3.20 -1.89
C GLY A 87 23.74 1.89 -1.12
N LEU A 88 22.80 1.03 -1.52
CA LEU A 88 22.54 -0.24 -0.88
C LEU A 88 23.57 -1.29 -1.31
N LYS A 89 23.85 -2.23 -0.41
CA LYS A 89 24.80 -3.31 -0.65
C LYS A 89 24.13 -4.66 -0.50
N PRO A 90 23.30 -5.05 -1.49
CA PRO A 90 22.63 -6.33 -1.43
C PRO A 90 23.65 -7.47 -1.50
N GLU A 91 23.60 -8.36 -0.51
CA GLU A 91 24.38 -9.59 -0.47
C GLU A 91 23.42 -10.78 -0.56
N PRO A 92 23.71 -11.80 -1.39
CA PRO A 92 22.81 -12.94 -1.48
C PRO A 92 22.76 -13.68 -0.14
N VAL A 93 21.56 -13.97 0.34
CA VAL A 93 21.34 -14.80 1.51
C VAL A 93 21.91 -16.21 1.26
N ARG A 94 22.58 -16.76 2.26
CA ARG A 94 23.24 -18.07 2.13
C ARG A 94 22.81 -19.00 3.23
N ASN A 95 22.50 -20.23 2.85
CA ASN A 95 22.23 -21.30 3.79
C ASN A 95 23.49 -21.77 4.54
N PRO A 96 23.39 -22.65 5.56
CA PRO A 96 24.55 -23.13 6.32
C PRO A 96 25.63 -23.84 5.51
N GLN A 97 25.32 -24.26 4.27
CA GLN A 97 26.28 -24.85 3.34
C GLN A 97 26.99 -23.78 2.48
N GLY A 98 26.65 -22.48 2.68
CA GLY A 98 27.19 -21.34 1.93
C GLY A 98 26.60 -21.17 0.54
N GLN A 99 25.49 -21.82 0.23
CA GLN A 99 24.81 -21.74 -1.08
C GLN A 99 23.79 -20.62 -1.07
N THR A 100 23.65 -19.91 -2.20
CA THR A 100 22.49 -19.03 -2.44
C THR A 100 21.23 -19.84 -2.71
N GLN A 101 20.06 -19.20 -2.77
CA GLN A 101 18.79 -19.87 -3.04
C GLN A 101 18.83 -20.65 -4.38
N LEU A 102 19.32 -20.02 -5.46
CA LEU A 102 19.42 -20.68 -6.76
C LEU A 102 20.49 -21.80 -6.79
N GLU A 103 21.59 -21.66 -6.05
CA GLU A 103 22.59 -22.71 -5.92
C GLU A 103 22.04 -23.92 -5.14
N ALA A 104 21.31 -23.68 -4.05
CA ALA A 104 20.63 -24.72 -3.27
C ALA A 104 19.57 -25.44 -4.13
N ALA A 105 18.76 -24.68 -4.86
CA ALA A 105 17.75 -25.24 -5.76
C ALA A 105 18.34 -26.13 -6.85
N ARG A 106 19.45 -25.70 -7.48
CA ARG A 106 20.17 -26.53 -8.46
C ARG A 106 20.72 -27.81 -7.86
N THR A 107 21.23 -27.73 -6.63
CA THR A 107 21.75 -28.90 -5.92
C THR A 107 20.63 -29.90 -5.61
N GLN A 108 19.49 -29.43 -5.13
CA GLN A 108 18.31 -30.28 -4.86
C GLN A 108 17.81 -30.91 -6.17
N ALA A 109 17.66 -30.12 -7.24
CA ALA A 109 17.20 -30.61 -8.54
C ALA A 109 18.16 -31.67 -9.13
N ALA A 110 19.48 -31.46 -9.05
CA ALA A 110 20.50 -32.39 -9.53
C ALA A 110 20.49 -33.70 -8.71
N GLY A 111 20.15 -33.65 -7.43
CA GLY A 111 19.97 -34.83 -6.57
C GLY A 111 18.71 -35.62 -6.87
N GLY A 112 17.75 -35.04 -7.56
CA GLY A 112 16.38 -35.49 -7.72
C GLY A 112 15.58 -35.30 -6.44
N TYR A 113 14.42 -34.63 -6.55
CA TYR A 113 13.56 -34.37 -5.36
C TYR A 113 13.04 -35.66 -4.75
N THR A 114 13.12 -35.76 -3.43
CA THR A 114 12.64 -36.90 -2.68
C THR A 114 11.28 -36.63 -2.01
N VAL A 115 11.03 -35.37 -1.61
CA VAL A 115 9.80 -34.91 -0.96
C VAL A 115 8.97 -34.10 -1.95
N PHE A 116 9.53 -33.03 -2.49
CA PHE A 116 8.80 -32.09 -3.33
C PHE A 116 8.48 -32.66 -4.70
N ARG A 117 7.25 -32.42 -5.16
CA ARG A 117 6.75 -32.87 -6.46
C ARG A 117 6.02 -31.73 -7.15
N SER A 118 6.21 -31.58 -8.47
CA SER A 118 5.42 -30.64 -9.24
C SER A 118 3.94 -31.03 -9.29
N TYR A 119 3.11 -30.10 -9.73
CA TYR A 119 1.67 -30.34 -9.76
C TYR A 119 1.27 -31.36 -10.82
N SER A 120 1.78 -31.22 -12.05
CA SER A 120 1.34 -31.97 -13.23
C SER A 120 2.19 -33.18 -13.59
N GLU A 121 3.38 -33.38 -12.98
CA GLU A 121 4.22 -34.51 -13.27
C GLU A 121 3.56 -35.86 -12.88
N PRO A 122 3.93 -36.99 -13.51
CA PRO A 122 3.46 -38.31 -13.09
C PRO A 122 3.80 -38.58 -11.60
N GLY A 123 2.77 -38.83 -10.77
CA GLY A 123 2.92 -38.96 -9.33
C GLY A 123 3.04 -37.64 -8.60
N GLY A 124 2.88 -36.51 -9.26
CA GLY A 124 2.84 -35.18 -8.69
C GLY A 124 1.58 -34.90 -7.86
N ILE A 125 1.42 -33.66 -7.42
CA ILE A 125 0.37 -33.27 -6.46
C ILE A 125 -1.04 -33.62 -6.99
N ALA A 126 -1.32 -33.34 -8.26
CA ALA A 126 -2.62 -33.65 -8.86
C ALA A 126 -2.91 -35.16 -8.86
N ASP A 127 -1.93 -36.01 -9.16
CA ASP A 127 -2.10 -37.47 -9.13
C ASP A 127 -2.25 -37.99 -7.70
N GLN A 128 -1.51 -37.41 -6.74
CA GLN A 128 -1.67 -37.77 -5.31
C GLN A 128 -3.09 -37.44 -4.81
N LEU A 129 -3.63 -36.26 -5.17
CA LEU A 129 -5.01 -35.87 -4.83
C LEU A 129 -6.03 -36.86 -5.40
N ARG A 130 -5.88 -37.27 -6.67
CA ARG A 130 -6.72 -38.27 -7.33
C ARG A 130 -6.62 -39.63 -6.62
N ALA A 131 -5.41 -40.08 -6.30
CA ALA A 131 -5.18 -41.32 -5.59
C ALA A 131 -5.80 -41.33 -4.17
N ILE A 132 -5.66 -40.24 -3.42
CA ILE A 132 -6.28 -40.07 -2.09
C ILE A 132 -7.81 -40.16 -2.23
N ALA A 133 -8.40 -39.46 -3.19
CA ALA A 133 -9.84 -39.45 -3.40
C ALA A 133 -10.39 -40.81 -3.86
N ASP A 134 -9.65 -41.55 -4.66
CA ASP A 134 -10.02 -42.88 -5.13
C ASP A 134 -9.91 -43.93 -4.02
N ALA A 135 -8.91 -43.84 -3.16
CA ALA A 135 -8.73 -44.72 -2.02
C ALA A 135 -9.74 -44.47 -0.86
N ASN A 136 -10.31 -43.25 -0.78
CA ASN A 136 -11.15 -42.81 0.34
C ASN A 136 -12.51 -42.28 -0.09
N LYS A 137 -13.20 -42.99 -1.01
CA LYS A 137 -14.50 -42.58 -1.58
C LYS A 137 -15.62 -42.40 -0.56
N ASP A 138 -15.46 -42.97 0.64
CA ASP A 138 -16.37 -42.84 1.75
C ASP A 138 -16.39 -41.44 2.39
N VAL A 139 -15.23 -40.72 2.35
CA VAL A 139 -15.10 -39.41 3.01
C VAL A 139 -14.52 -38.33 2.08
N VAL A 140 -13.95 -38.67 0.92
CA VAL A 140 -13.32 -37.68 0.04
C VAL A 140 -14.10 -37.50 -1.25
N LYS A 141 -14.37 -36.24 -1.64
CA LYS A 141 -14.84 -35.79 -2.94
C LYS A 141 -13.79 -34.84 -3.55
N LEU A 142 -13.18 -35.24 -4.65
CA LEU A 142 -12.28 -34.38 -5.43
C LEU A 142 -13.07 -33.67 -6.54
N GLN A 143 -12.76 -32.39 -6.80
CA GLN A 143 -13.37 -31.62 -7.88
C GLN A 143 -12.43 -30.51 -8.37
N SER A 144 -12.55 -30.12 -9.64
CA SER A 144 -11.97 -28.89 -10.14
C SER A 144 -12.83 -27.70 -9.70
N ILE A 145 -12.21 -26.65 -9.16
CA ILE A 145 -12.88 -25.41 -8.80
C ILE A 145 -12.74 -24.34 -9.87
N GLY A 146 -11.85 -24.54 -10.83
CA GLY A 146 -11.61 -23.65 -11.95
C GLY A 146 -10.42 -24.10 -12.77
N LYS A 147 -10.03 -23.23 -13.71
CA LYS A 147 -8.88 -23.42 -14.58
C LYS A 147 -7.88 -22.29 -14.35
N THR A 148 -6.60 -22.58 -14.48
CA THR A 148 -5.54 -21.58 -14.50
C THR A 148 -5.49 -20.81 -15.83
N VAL A 149 -4.60 -19.82 -15.91
CA VAL A 149 -4.32 -19.08 -17.16
C VAL A 149 -3.98 -20.02 -18.30
N ARG A 150 -3.22 -21.09 -18.04
CA ARG A 150 -2.80 -22.08 -19.05
C ARG A 150 -3.76 -23.28 -19.16
N GLY A 151 -4.90 -23.24 -18.46
CA GLY A 151 -5.98 -24.21 -18.58
C GLY A 151 -5.82 -25.47 -17.72
N GLN A 152 -4.88 -25.51 -16.77
CA GLN A 152 -4.78 -26.59 -15.78
C GLN A 152 -5.98 -26.57 -14.83
N ASP A 153 -6.39 -27.73 -14.31
CA ASP A 153 -7.42 -27.81 -13.27
C ASP A 153 -6.85 -27.41 -11.90
N ILE A 154 -7.52 -26.50 -11.22
CA ILE A 154 -7.27 -26.23 -9.81
C ILE A 154 -8.12 -27.22 -9.02
N LEU A 155 -7.48 -28.18 -8.35
CA LEU A 155 -8.16 -29.28 -7.67
C LEU A 155 -8.42 -28.95 -6.20
N ALA A 156 -9.64 -29.21 -5.75
CA ALA A 156 -10.04 -29.11 -4.35
C ALA A 156 -10.56 -30.46 -3.83
N ALA A 157 -10.08 -30.89 -2.67
CA ALA A 157 -10.53 -32.10 -1.98
C ALA A 157 -11.45 -31.73 -0.81
N LYS A 158 -12.73 -32.10 -0.88
CA LYS A 158 -13.67 -32.03 0.23
C LYS A 158 -13.58 -33.30 1.06
N VAL A 159 -13.28 -33.19 2.35
CA VAL A 159 -13.24 -34.31 3.31
C VAL A 159 -14.35 -34.15 4.33
N SER A 160 -15.28 -35.10 4.36
CA SER A 160 -16.42 -35.11 5.28
C SER A 160 -17.11 -36.46 5.20
N THR A 161 -17.84 -36.88 6.22
CA THR A 161 -18.73 -38.02 6.05
C THR A 161 -19.80 -37.68 5.02
N MET A 162 -20.05 -38.63 4.10
CA MET A 162 -20.97 -38.45 2.96
C MET A 162 -20.57 -37.31 1.98
N ALA A 163 -19.28 -37.02 1.85
CA ALA A 163 -18.76 -35.91 1.03
C ALA A 163 -19.29 -35.88 -0.41
N ARG A 164 -19.53 -37.08 -1.02
CA ARG A 164 -20.02 -37.21 -2.39
C ARG A 164 -21.55 -37.13 -2.53
N LEU A 165 -22.28 -37.25 -1.42
CA LEU A 165 -23.74 -37.29 -1.40
C LEU A 165 -24.36 -35.98 -0.96
N LEU A 166 -23.73 -35.28 -0.03
CA LEU A 166 -24.23 -34.01 0.48
C LEU A 166 -23.78 -32.83 -0.39
N PRO A 167 -24.65 -31.84 -0.63
CA PRO A 167 -24.25 -30.61 -1.28
C PRO A 167 -23.07 -29.93 -0.57
N ASP A 168 -22.31 -29.16 -1.31
CA ASP A 168 -21.20 -28.38 -0.77
C ASP A 168 -21.72 -27.24 0.14
N GLY A 169 -21.09 -27.04 1.30
CA GLY A 169 -21.47 -26.01 2.28
C GLY A 169 -22.71 -26.34 3.10
N ILE A 170 -23.19 -27.58 3.13
CA ILE A 170 -24.34 -27.97 3.97
C ILE A 170 -23.98 -28.10 5.45
N LYS A 171 -22.71 -28.35 5.76
CA LYS A 171 -22.14 -28.33 7.11
C LYS A 171 -21.23 -27.14 7.27
N PRO A 172 -20.99 -26.66 8.51
CA PRO A 172 -19.91 -25.71 8.76
C PRO A 172 -18.61 -26.18 8.11
N ALA A 173 -17.88 -25.29 7.46
CA ALA A 173 -16.76 -25.67 6.62
C ALA A 173 -15.48 -24.90 6.98
N SER A 174 -14.34 -25.58 6.88
CA SER A 174 -13.01 -24.99 6.94
C SER A 174 -12.32 -25.16 5.59
N LEU A 175 -11.62 -24.10 5.13
CA LEU A 175 -10.76 -24.14 3.97
C LEU A 175 -9.30 -24.17 4.40
N PHE A 176 -8.53 -25.08 3.82
CA PHE A 176 -7.08 -25.13 3.89
C PHE A 176 -6.58 -24.93 2.47
N SER A 177 -5.80 -23.90 2.25
CA SER A 177 -5.26 -23.55 0.92
C SER A 177 -3.79 -23.21 1.02
N ALA A 178 -3.07 -23.41 -0.07
CA ALA A 178 -1.64 -23.15 -0.12
C ALA A 178 -1.23 -22.73 -1.53
N THR A 179 -0.03 -22.22 -1.63
CA THR A 179 0.70 -22.00 -2.88
C THR A 179 -0.07 -21.12 -3.87
N GLN A 180 -0.55 -19.98 -3.38
CA GLN A 180 -0.88 -18.86 -4.24
C GLN A 180 0.41 -18.30 -4.85
N HIS A 181 1.48 -18.21 -4.03
CA HIS A 181 2.81 -17.89 -4.50
C HIS A 181 3.55 -19.18 -4.87
N ALA A 182 3.99 -19.24 -6.12
CA ALA A 182 4.49 -20.46 -6.73
C ALA A 182 5.77 -21.04 -6.07
N ARG A 183 6.62 -20.20 -5.51
CA ARG A 183 7.90 -20.55 -4.88
C ARG A 183 7.79 -21.20 -3.50
N GLU A 184 6.62 -21.17 -2.87
CA GLU A 184 6.38 -21.56 -1.48
C GLU A 184 6.04 -23.04 -1.35
N TRP A 185 6.98 -23.92 -1.69
CA TRP A 185 6.74 -25.35 -1.78
C TRP A 185 6.39 -26.03 -0.47
N ILE A 186 6.94 -25.52 0.66
CA ILE A 186 6.64 -26.08 1.99
C ILE A 186 5.15 -25.93 2.34
N ALA A 187 4.49 -24.85 1.86
CA ALA A 187 3.06 -24.65 2.06
C ALA A 187 2.22 -25.76 1.41
N THR A 188 2.56 -26.17 0.18
CA THR A 188 1.94 -27.33 -0.50
C THR A 188 2.09 -28.59 0.35
N GLU A 189 3.29 -28.87 0.86
CA GLU A 189 3.56 -30.10 1.63
C GLU A 189 2.81 -30.12 2.97
N VAL A 190 2.75 -29.00 3.67
CA VAL A 190 2.02 -28.92 4.94
C VAL A 190 0.52 -29.18 4.72
N ASP A 191 -0.09 -28.55 3.70
CA ASP A 191 -1.52 -28.77 3.38
C ASP A 191 -1.79 -30.20 2.90
N MET A 192 -0.92 -30.77 2.05
CA MET A 192 -1.01 -32.17 1.62
C MET A 192 -0.86 -33.17 2.77
N ARG A 193 0.03 -32.89 3.74
CA ARG A 193 0.19 -33.72 4.95
C ARG A 193 -1.00 -33.61 5.85
N LEU A 194 -1.60 -32.43 5.98
CA LEU A 194 -2.83 -32.24 6.74
C LEU A 194 -3.98 -33.04 6.14
N LEU A 195 -4.16 -32.97 4.81
CA LEU A 195 -5.12 -33.82 4.09
C LEU A 195 -4.88 -35.32 4.35
N LYS A 196 -3.64 -35.78 4.19
CA LYS A 196 -3.25 -37.18 4.42
C LYS A 196 -3.50 -37.59 5.89
N HIS A 197 -3.17 -36.72 6.84
CA HIS A 197 -3.42 -36.93 8.26
C HIS A 197 -4.91 -37.10 8.58
N VAL A 198 -5.74 -36.18 8.11
CA VAL A 198 -7.20 -36.23 8.32
C VAL A 198 -7.81 -37.52 7.76
N VAL A 199 -7.38 -37.92 6.56
CA VAL A 199 -7.87 -39.16 5.94
C VAL A 199 -7.38 -40.41 6.65
N ALA A 200 -6.11 -40.45 7.06
CA ALA A 200 -5.54 -41.59 7.81
C ALA A 200 -6.20 -41.77 9.19
N HIS A 201 -6.54 -40.65 9.85
CA HIS A 201 -7.16 -40.65 11.17
C HIS A 201 -8.69 -40.46 11.13
N LYS A 202 -9.35 -40.70 9.98
CA LYS A 202 -10.79 -40.47 9.80
C LYS A 202 -11.67 -41.20 10.82
N GLY A 203 -11.15 -42.28 11.45
CA GLY A 203 -11.83 -42.99 12.52
C GLY A 203 -11.85 -42.19 13.85
N GLU A 204 -10.72 -41.62 14.22
CA GLU A 204 -10.55 -40.80 15.41
C GLU A 204 -11.21 -39.40 15.22
N LEU A 205 -11.12 -38.84 14.01
CA LEU A 205 -11.72 -37.58 13.63
C LEU A 205 -13.17 -37.69 13.17
N ARG A 206 -13.81 -38.85 13.36
CA ARG A 206 -15.17 -39.12 12.87
C ARG A 206 -16.21 -38.10 13.34
N ASP A 207 -16.13 -37.66 14.60
CA ASP A 207 -17.04 -36.65 15.12
C ASP A 207 -16.88 -35.32 14.38
N LEU A 208 -15.65 -34.89 14.16
CA LEU A 208 -15.33 -33.71 13.36
C LEU A 208 -15.90 -33.84 11.94
N LEU A 209 -15.60 -34.90 11.21
CA LEU A 209 -16.05 -35.13 9.84
C LEU A 209 -17.57 -35.32 9.71
N ASN A 210 -18.25 -35.76 10.79
CA ASN A 210 -19.69 -35.77 10.82
C ASN A 210 -20.34 -34.41 10.87
N ARG A 211 -19.64 -33.44 11.48
CA ARG A 211 -20.17 -32.09 11.76
C ARG A 211 -19.67 -31.03 10.83
N THR A 212 -18.56 -31.27 10.12
CA THR A 212 -17.88 -30.28 9.28
C THR A 212 -17.58 -30.79 7.88
N GLU A 213 -17.26 -29.86 6.99
CA GLU A 213 -16.62 -30.10 5.72
C GLU A 213 -15.21 -29.48 5.78
N LEU A 214 -14.18 -30.28 5.60
CA LEU A 214 -12.80 -29.81 5.48
C LEU A 214 -12.43 -29.79 4.01
N TRP A 215 -12.02 -28.63 3.50
CA TRP A 215 -11.67 -28.43 2.10
C TRP A 215 -10.18 -28.15 1.99
N PHE A 216 -9.52 -28.76 1.02
CA PHE A 216 -8.09 -28.65 0.80
C PHE A 216 -7.83 -28.22 -0.66
N VAL A 217 -7.06 -27.14 -0.83
CA VAL A 217 -6.57 -26.65 -2.13
C VAL A 217 -5.05 -26.49 -2.02
N PRO A 218 -4.28 -27.59 -2.06
CA PRO A 218 -2.84 -27.56 -1.78
C PRO A 218 -2.02 -26.72 -2.75
N VAL A 219 -2.55 -26.46 -3.97
CA VAL A 219 -1.90 -25.60 -4.97
C VAL A 219 -2.98 -24.75 -5.62
N ALA A 220 -3.05 -23.46 -5.21
CA ALA A 220 -3.98 -22.51 -5.80
C ALA A 220 -3.49 -21.92 -7.12
N ASN A 221 -2.17 -22.00 -7.40
CA ASN A 221 -1.50 -21.51 -8.60
C ASN A 221 -0.71 -22.64 -9.29
N PRO A 222 -1.38 -23.64 -9.91
CA PRO A 222 -0.71 -24.78 -10.54
C PRO A 222 0.30 -24.43 -11.62
N ASP A 223 0.01 -23.42 -12.47
CA ASP A 223 0.89 -23.05 -13.57
C ASP A 223 2.22 -22.46 -13.03
N GLY A 224 2.14 -21.50 -12.11
CA GLY A 224 3.32 -20.94 -11.47
C GLY A 224 4.12 -21.99 -10.68
N TYR A 225 3.41 -22.86 -9.95
CA TYR A 225 4.06 -23.94 -9.18
C TYR A 225 4.86 -24.89 -10.08
N ASP A 226 4.28 -25.38 -11.17
CA ASP A 226 5.01 -26.21 -12.14
C ASP A 226 6.21 -25.47 -12.75
N PHE A 227 6.06 -24.17 -12.99
CA PHE A 227 7.12 -23.32 -13.54
C PHE A 227 8.35 -23.27 -12.63
N THR A 228 8.16 -23.27 -11.32
CA THR A 228 9.26 -23.24 -10.34
C THR A 228 10.12 -24.51 -10.31
N PHE A 229 9.68 -25.61 -10.92
CA PHE A 229 10.49 -26.83 -11.08
C PHE A 229 11.41 -26.78 -12.32
N THR A 230 11.26 -25.77 -13.18
CA THR A 230 12.17 -25.51 -14.30
C THR A 230 13.44 -24.83 -13.77
N GLU A 231 14.61 -25.24 -14.27
CA GLU A 231 15.89 -24.69 -13.85
C GLU A 231 15.95 -23.17 -14.05
N GLY A 232 16.30 -22.47 -12.99
CA GLY A 232 16.38 -20.99 -12.96
C GLY A 232 15.12 -20.27 -12.54
N ASN A 233 13.98 -20.93 -12.41
CA ASN A 233 12.69 -20.33 -12.10
C ASN A 233 12.22 -20.58 -10.65
N ARG A 234 13.06 -21.21 -9.81
CA ARG A 234 12.69 -21.68 -8.46
C ARG A 234 12.04 -20.62 -7.58
N LEU A 235 12.42 -19.37 -7.75
CA LEU A 235 11.94 -18.27 -6.93
C LEU A 235 10.81 -17.46 -7.56
N TRP A 236 10.21 -17.94 -8.65
CA TRP A 236 9.04 -17.31 -9.26
C TRP A 236 7.84 -17.31 -8.32
N ARG A 237 7.23 -16.14 -8.08
CA ARG A 237 6.11 -15.94 -7.14
C ARG A 237 4.74 -16.00 -7.83
N LYS A 238 4.61 -15.28 -8.95
CA LYS A 238 3.34 -14.91 -9.60
C LYS A 238 2.69 -16.09 -10.34
N ASN A 239 1.48 -15.91 -10.91
CA ASN A 239 0.94 -16.84 -11.89
C ASN A 239 1.67 -16.69 -13.24
N LEU A 240 1.19 -17.36 -14.29
CA LEU A 240 1.81 -17.29 -15.62
C LEU A 240 0.95 -16.50 -16.62
N ARG A 241 0.43 -15.35 -16.21
CA ARG A 241 -0.21 -14.38 -17.09
C ARG A 241 0.83 -13.77 -18.03
N ASP A 242 0.72 -13.98 -19.32
CA ASP A 242 1.44 -13.21 -20.34
C ASP A 242 0.76 -11.83 -20.42
N VAL A 243 1.40 -10.82 -19.82
CA VAL A 243 0.81 -9.47 -19.65
C VAL A 243 0.97 -8.65 -20.93
N ASN A 244 2.11 -8.81 -21.62
CA ASN A 244 2.43 -8.07 -22.84
C ASN A 244 1.95 -8.76 -24.12
N GLY A 245 1.58 -10.05 -24.04
CA GLY A 245 1.04 -10.85 -25.17
C GLY A 245 2.08 -11.35 -26.15
N ASP A 246 3.36 -11.42 -25.75
CA ASP A 246 4.45 -11.85 -26.64
C ASP A 246 4.68 -13.37 -26.67
N GLY A 247 4.01 -14.11 -25.79
CA GLY A 247 4.07 -15.56 -25.67
C GLY A 247 5.26 -16.09 -24.87
N GLN A 248 6.06 -15.24 -24.26
CA GLN A 248 7.15 -15.57 -23.35
C GLN A 248 6.76 -15.22 -21.91
N ILE A 249 7.47 -15.75 -20.93
CA ILE A 249 7.34 -15.36 -19.52
C ILE A 249 8.65 -14.73 -19.10
N THR A 250 8.56 -13.48 -18.70
CA THR A 250 9.66 -12.62 -18.22
C THR A 250 9.28 -11.99 -16.87
N LEU A 251 10.13 -11.20 -16.27
CA LEU A 251 9.78 -10.43 -15.05
C LEU A 251 8.57 -9.54 -15.26
N GLY A 252 8.37 -8.99 -16.47
CA GLY A 252 7.22 -8.16 -16.83
C GLY A 252 5.89 -8.90 -16.92
N ASP A 253 5.86 -10.20 -16.59
CA ASP A 253 4.68 -11.05 -16.68
C ASP A 253 4.27 -11.62 -15.33
N GLY A 254 3.10 -12.27 -15.32
CA GLY A 254 2.49 -12.81 -14.13
C GLY A 254 1.77 -11.75 -13.29
N VAL A 255 0.81 -12.22 -12.52
CA VAL A 255 0.04 -11.44 -11.53
C VAL A 255 0.16 -12.14 -10.19
N ASP A 256 0.29 -11.38 -9.11
CA ASP A 256 0.25 -11.92 -7.74
C ASP A 256 -1.18 -12.31 -7.38
N PRO A 257 -1.52 -13.61 -7.23
CA PRO A 257 -2.88 -14.02 -6.92
C PRO A 257 -3.35 -13.55 -5.54
N ASN A 258 -2.44 -13.21 -4.63
CA ASN A 258 -2.73 -12.69 -3.30
C ASN A 258 -2.71 -11.15 -3.22
N ARG A 259 -2.80 -10.48 -4.36
CA ARG A 259 -3.05 -9.04 -4.54
C ARG A 259 -4.21 -8.77 -5.51
N ASN A 260 -4.88 -9.82 -5.98
CA ASN A 260 -5.87 -9.74 -7.06
C ASN A 260 -7.33 -9.91 -6.59
N PHE A 261 -7.59 -10.12 -5.29
CA PHE A 261 -8.96 -10.23 -4.78
C PHE A 261 -9.70 -8.89 -4.81
N PRO A 262 -11.05 -8.89 -4.99
CA PRO A 262 -11.82 -7.66 -5.15
C PRO A 262 -11.89 -6.76 -3.92
N THR A 263 -11.82 -7.32 -2.73
CA THR A 263 -11.88 -6.56 -1.47
C THR A 263 -10.61 -5.77 -1.29
N ASN A 264 -10.74 -4.48 -1.05
CA ASN A 264 -9.61 -3.55 -0.91
C ASN A 264 -8.61 -3.60 -2.09
N PHE A 265 -9.06 -4.06 -3.27
CA PHE A 265 -8.24 -4.03 -4.48
C PHE A 265 -7.82 -2.60 -4.79
N HIS A 266 -6.50 -2.40 -4.94
CA HIS A 266 -5.94 -1.06 -5.19
C HIS A 266 -6.47 -0.03 -4.17
N TYR A 267 -6.40 -0.36 -2.88
CA TYR A 267 -6.76 0.56 -1.81
C TYR A 267 -5.82 1.78 -1.82
N ASP A 268 -4.53 1.52 -2.00
CA ASP A 268 -3.47 2.50 -2.17
C ASP A 268 -2.38 1.97 -3.12
N GLU A 269 -1.24 2.64 -3.22
CA GLU A 269 -0.07 2.19 -3.99
C GLU A 269 1.00 1.52 -3.11
N GLU A 270 0.77 1.36 -1.82
CA GLU A 270 1.70 0.72 -0.88
C GLU A 270 1.45 -0.79 -0.76
N GLY A 271 0.20 -1.19 -0.64
CA GLY A 271 -0.18 -2.59 -0.39
C GLY A 271 -0.13 -3.51 -1.61
N SER A 272 0.05 -2.97 -2.81
CA SER A 272 0.23 -3.72 -4.06
C SER A 272 0.74 -2.83 -5.18
N SER A 273 1.36 -3.40 -6.20
CA SER A 273 1.95 -2.65 -7.30
C SER A 273 1.07 -2.64 -8.56
N SER A 274 1.09 -1.52 -9.30
CA SER A 274 0.55 -1.42 -10.67
C SER A 274 1.59 -1.79 -11.74
N ILE A 275 2.84 -2.03 -11.36
CA ILE A 275 3.95 -2.30 -12.28
C ILE A 275 4.05 -3.80 -12.57
N PRO A 276 3.93 -4.27 -13.83
CA PRO A 276 3.94 -5.70 -14.17
C PRO A 276 5.20 -6.46 -13.75
N SER A 277 6.37 -5.80 -13.72
CA SER A 277 7.63 -6.43 -13.28
C SER A 277 7.73 -6.59 -11.76
N SER A 278 6.88 -5.92 -10.99
CA SER A 278 6.84 -6.09 -9.54
C SER A 278 6.33 -7.49 -9.17
N GLU A 279 6.91 -8.06 -8.11
CA GLU A 279 6.46 -9.33 -7.52
C GLU A 279 5.05 -9.24 -6.91
N THR A 280 4.61 -8.02 -6.52
CA THR A 280 3.29 -7.75 -5.94
C THR A 280 2.32 -7.13 -6.96
N TYR A 281 2.55 -7.32 -8.25
CA TYR A 281 1.69 -6.80 -9.31
C TYR A 281 0.25 -7.31 -9.17
N ARG A 282 -0.69 -6.37 -9.01
CA ARG A 282 -2.10 -6.65 -8.70
C ARG A 282 -2.93 -7.13 -9.90
N GLY A 283 -2.39 -7.04 -11.11
CA GLY A 283 -3.13 -7.35 -12.35
C GLY A 283 -3.95 -6.18 -12.89
N ALA A 284 -4.60 -6.41 -14.03
CA ALA A 284 -5.33 -5.38 -14.79
C ALA A 284 -6.64 -4.93 -14.12
N GLY A 285 -7.11 -5.62 -13.09
CA GLY A 285 -8.34 -5.28 -12.37
C GLY A 285 -8.70 -6.33 -11.32
N PRO A 286 -9.70 -6.05 -10.45
CA PRO A 286 -10.10 -6.96 -9.40
C PRO A 286 -10.57 -8.31 -9.98
N ALA A 287 -10.05 -9.40 -9.44
CA ALA A 287 -10.29 -10.76 -9.92
C ALA A 287 -10.04 -10.93 -11.44
N SER A 288 -9.05 -10.22 -11.98
CA SER A 288 -8.64 -10.40 -13.39
C SER A 288 -8.12 -11.82 -13.65
N GLU A 289 -7.58 -12.49 -12.62
CA GLU A 289 -6.96 -13.80 -12.76
C GLU A 289 -7.95 -14.95 -12.56
N PRO A 290 -7.87 -15.99 -13.39
CA PRO A 290 -8.75 -17.15 -13.28
C PRO A 290 -8.51 -17.92 -11.98
N GLU A 291 -7.31 -17.98 -11.45
CA GLU A 291 -6.95 -18.57 -10.16
C GLU A 291 -7.69 -17.86 -9.00
N THR A 292 -7.65 -16.54 -8.98
CA THR A 292 -8.39 -15.72 -8.00
C THR A 292 -9.89 -15.94 -8.10
N ARG A 293 -10.44 -15.95 -9.34
CA ARG A 293 -11.87 -16.24 -9.56
C ARG A 293 -12.28 -17.63 -9.11
N ALA A 294 -11.38 -18.61 -9.25
CA ALA A 294 -11.65 -19.98 -8.81
C ALA A 294 -11.76 -20.06 -7.28
N MET A 295 -10.82 -19.42 -6.56
CA MET A 295 -10.81 -19.36 -5.09
C MET A 295 -12.01 -18.57 -4.57
N ASP A 296 -12.28 -17.36 -5.09
CA ASP A 296 -13.48 -16.58 -4.72
C ASP A 296 -14.77 -17.34 -5.01
N GLY A 297 -14.85 -18.00 -6.15
CA GLY A 297 -16.00 -18.84 -6.52
C GLY A 297 -16.24 -19.99 -5.56
N LEU A 298 -15.18 -20.60 -5.03
CA LEU A 298 -15.27 -21.63 -3.98
C LEU A 298 -15.74 -21.02 -2.66
N MET A 299 -15.14 -19.91 -2.20
CA MET A 299 -15.52 -19.20 -0.97
C MET A 299 -16.99 -18.78 -1.02
N ARG A 300 -17.43 -18.18 -2.12
CA ARG A 300 -18.83 -17.76 -2.33
C ARG A 300 -19.81 -18.92 -2.30
N ARG A 301 -19.45 -20.07 -2.84
CA ARG A 301 -20.31 -21.26 -2.92
C ARG A 301 -20.46 -21.98 -1.60
N VAL A 302 -19.32 -22.16 -0.88
CA VAL A 302 -19.29 -22.95 0.34
C VAL A 302 -19.60 -22.12 1.59
N ARG A 303 -19.15 -20.86 1.63
CA ARG A 303 -19.31 -19.97 2.79
C ARG A 303 -18.63 -20.54 4.02
N PHE A 304 -17.31 -20.57 3.96
CA PHE A 304 -16.48 -21.11 5.05
C PHE A 304 -16.69 -20.35 6.37
N GLU A 305 -16.61 -21.06 7.48
CA GLU A 305 -16.56 -20.49 8.82
C GLU A 305 -15.11 -20.06 9.15
N THR A 306 -14.15 -20.89 8.73
CA THR A 306 -12.72 -20.68 9.01
C THR A 306 -11.87 -21.01 7.79
N GLN A 307 -10.68 -20.41 7.70
CA GLN A 307 -9.71 -20.64 6.63
C GLN A 307 -8.28 -20.56 7.18
N LEU A 308 -7.40 -21.46 6.73
CA LEU A 308 -5.95 -21.29 6.76
C LEU A 308 -5.43 -21.20 5.33
N ASN A 309 -4.68 -20.15 5.04
CA ASN A 309 -4.02 -19.93 3.79
C ASN A 309 -2.51 -20.00 4.03
N TYR A 310 -1.90 -21.15 3.79
CA TYR A 310 -0.48 -21.37 4.07
C TYR A 310 0.42 -20.67 3.08
N HIS A 311 1.36 -19.92 3.62
CA HIS A 311 2.43 -19.22 2.91
C HIS A 311 3.80 -19.59 3.48
N SER A 312 4.86 -19.02 2.95
CA SER A 312 6.22 -19.00 3.48
C SER A 312 7.00 -17.82 2.87
N PHE A 313 8.04 -17.32 3.52
CA PHE A 313 8.59 -17.85 4.75
C PHE A 313 8.62 -16.76 5.83
N GLY A 314 8.47 -17.17 7.06
CA GLY A 314 8.53 -16.32 8.26
C GLY A 314 7.67 -16.95 9.36
N PRO A 315 8.11 -17.05 10.62
CA PRO A 315 7.33 -17.71 11.66
C PRO A 315 6.19 -16.81 12.18
N LEU A 316 5.19 -16.51 11.33
CA LEU A 316 4.09 -15.59 11.64
C LEU A 316 2.72 -16.29 11.55
N LEU A 317 1.75 -15.80 12.33
CA LEU A 317 0.32 -16.16 12.23
C LEU A 317 -0.51 -14.92 11.96
N LEU A 318 -0.62 -14.51 10.69
CA LEU A 318 -1.27 -13.27 10.29
C LEU A 318 -2.79 -13.43 10.16
N TYR A 319 -3.54 -12.40 10.59
CA TYR A 319 -5.00 -12.34 10.46
C TYR A 319 -5.50 -10.92 10.12
N PRO A 320 -6.75 -10.72 9.67
CA PRO A 320 -7.25 -9.39 9.28
C PRO A 320 -7.23 -8.34 10.40
N SER A 321 -6.90 -7.05 10.08
CA SER A 321 -6.84 -6.52 8.73
C SER A 321 -5.42 -6.42 8.21
N GLY A 322 -5.26 -6.65 6.89
CA GLY A 322 -4.00 -6.48 6.18
C GLY A 322 -3.91 -5.15 5.41
N PHE A 323 -5.05 -4.52 5.06
CA PHE A 323 -5.05 -3.33 4.20
C PHE A 323 -4.72 -2.03 4.95
N GLN A 324 -4.78 -2.02 6.26
CA GLN A 324 -4.59 -0.83 7.07
C GLN A 324 -4.09 -1.19 8.46
N ILE A 325 -3.09 -0.45 8.95
CA ILE A 325 -2.44 -0.71 10.23
C ILE A 325 -3.40 -0.48 11.40
N ALA A 326 -3.23 -1.22 12.50
CA ALA A 326 -4.00 -1.11 13.74
C ALA A 326 -5.53 -1.06 13.53
N THR A 327 -6.05 -1.79 12.55
CA THR A 327 -7.48 -1.84 12.23
C THR A 327 -8.05 -3.23 12.51
N GLU A 328 -8.49 -3.43 13.75
CA GLU A 328 -9.10 -4.68 14.18
C GLU A 328 -10.53 -4.85 13.64
N THR A 329 -10.90 -6.10 13.36
CA THR A 329 -12.28 -6.48 13.11
C THR A 329 -13.06 -6.63 14.43
N ALA A 330 -14.38 -6.62 14.39
CA ALA A 330 -15.15 -6.92 15.61
C ALA A 330 -14.98 -8.38 16.08
N ASP A 331 -14.60 -9.27 15.15
CA ASP A 331 -14.36 -10.69 15.45
C ASP A 331 -12.94 -10.96 16.00
N ASN A 332 -12.10 -9.91 16.20
CA ASN A 332 -10.73 -10.02 16.71
C ASN A 332 -10.55 -10.92 17.94
N PRO A 333 -11.44 -10.93 18.95
CA PRO A 333 -11.31 -11.83 20.09
C PRO A 333 -11.29 -13.32 19.76
N ILE A 334 -11.78 -13.71 18.57
CA ILE A 334 -11.71 -15.11 18.11
C ILE A 334 -10.34 -15.39 17.50
N TYR A 335 -9.80 -14.43 16.75
CA TYR A 335 -8.46 -14.52 16.20
C TYR A 335 -7.44 -14.71 17.32
N GLU A 336 -7.41 -13.83 18.29
CA GLU A 336 -6.51 -13.90 19.46
C GLU A 336 -6.69 -15.19 20.30
N ALA A 337 -7.93 -15.63 20.49
CA ALA A 337 -8.16 -16.86 21.24
C ALA A 337 -7.55 -18.08 20.55
N LEU A 338 -7.49 -18.11 19.22
CA LEU A 338 -6.96 -19.22 18.43
C LEU A 338 -5.46 -19.09 18.19
N THR A 339 -4.94 -17.92 17.91
CA THR A 339 -3.51 -17.71 17.64
C THR A 339 -2.66 -17.65 18.91
N GLY A 340 -3.25 -17.18 20.02
CA GLY A 340 -2.52 -16.94 21.26
C GLY A 340 -1.90 -15.55 21.33
N THR A 341 -0.77 -15.44 21.98
CA THR A 341 0.05 -14.23 22.16
C THR A 341 1.51 -14.57 21.87
N ASP A 342 2.37 -13.57 21.71
CA ASP A 342 3.82 -13.74 21.48
C ASP A 342 4.47 -14.65 22.53
N ASP A 343 4.11 -14.49 23.81
CA ASP A 343 4.63 -15.35 24.88
C ASP A 343 4.11 -16.79 24.82
N ARG A 344 2.97 -17.00 24.15
CA ARG A 344 2.30 -18.30 24.09
C ARG A 344 1.51 -18.47 22.78
N PRO A 345 2.19 -18.52 21.64
CA PRO A 345 1.54 -18.68 20.34
C PRO A 345 0.99 -20.10 20.14
N ALA A 346 -0.02 -20.23 19.29
CA ALA A 346 -0.62 -21.52 18.95
C ALA A 346 0.31 -22.41 18.10
N VAL A 347 1.23 -21.82 17.36
CA VAL A 347 2.32 -22.52 16.68
C VAL A 347 3.62 -22.11 17.37
N PRO A 348 4.33 -23.03 18.05
CA PRO A 348 5.51 -22.67 18.82
C PRO A 348 6.58 -21.96 17.98
N GLY A 349 6.98 -20.76 18.40
CA GLY A 349 7.98 -19.92 17.72
C GLY A 349 7.44 -19.06 16.59
N PHE A 350 6.11 -19.02 16.41
CA PHE A 350 5.46 -18.09 15.50
C PHE A 350 4.96 -16.85 16.25
N ASP A 351 4.86 -15.73 15.55
CA ASP A 351 4.36 -14.47 16.05
C ASP A 351 2.93 -14.23 15.53
N PRO A 352 1.92 -14.07 16.41
CA PRO A 352 0.55 -13.81 16.02
C PRO A 352 0.29 -12.32 15.85
N ASP A 353 0.06 -11.85 14.62
CA ASP A 353 -0.10 -10.42 14.31
C ASP A 353 -1.27 -10.13 13.38
N LEU A 354 -1.73 -8.87 13.39
CA LEU A 354 -2.52 -8.33 12.29
C LEU A 354 -1.68 -8.33 11.00
N GLY A 355 -2.29 -8.67 9.87
CA GLY A 355 -1.58 -8.73 8.60
C GLY A 355 -0.84 -7.43 8.23
N ALA A 356 -1.44 -6.27 8.57
CA ALA A 356 -0.83 -4.97 8.32
C ALA A 356 0.39 -4.65 9.21
N GLU A 357 0.66 -5.42 10.25
CA GLU A 357 1.84 -5.20 11.10
C GLU A 357 3.13 -5.71 10.46
N LEU A 358 3.02 -6.71 9.60
CA LEU A 358 4.14 -7.10 8.74
C LEU A 358 4.39 -6.03 7.67
N TYR A 359 3.38 -5.70 6.89
CA TYR A 359 3.24 -4.58 5.95
C TYR A 359 1.81 -4.55 5.41
N THR A 360 1.35 -3.40 4.92
CA THR A 360 0.01 -3.29 4.33
C THR A 360 -0.12 -4.11 3.04
N THR A 361 -1.29 -4.70 2.83
CA THR A 361 -1.60 -5.51 1.64
C THR A 361 -2.94 -5.09 1.04
N ASN A 362 -3.01 -5.04 -0.29
CA ASN A 362 -4.24 -4.73 -1.01
C ASN A 362 -4.71 -5.96 -1.80
N GLY A 363 -5.99 -6.28 -1.70
CA GLY A 363 -6.56 -7.38 -2.47
C GLY A 363 -6.08 -8.77 -2.05
N ASP A 364 -5.74 -8.94 -0.78
CA ASP A 364 -5.30 -10.22 -0.21
C ASP A 364 -6.46 -11.16 0.15
N THR A 365 -6.11 -12.39 0.41
CA THR A 365 -7.05 -13.48 0.70
C THR A 365 -7.73 -13.33 2.05
N ASN A 366 -7.01 -12.91 3.10
CA ASN A 366 -7.54 -12.85 4.47
C ASN A 366 -8.61 -11.77 4.59
N ASP A 367 -8.30 -10.56 4.13
CA ASP A 367 -9.25 -9.45 4.12
C ASP A 367 -10.46 -9.76 3.25
N HIS A 368 -10.24 -10.36 2.07
CA HIS A 368 -11.34 -10.75 1.20
C HIS A 368 -12.26 -11.80 1.85
N ALA A 369 -11.69 -12.85 2.42
CA ALA A 369 -12.46 -13.92 3.09
C ALA A 369 -13.28 -13.36 4.26
N HIS A 370 -12.68 -12.50 5.08
CA HIS A 370 -13.35 -11.92 6.24
C HIS A 370 -14.38 -10.87 5.81
N ARG A 371 -13.98 -9.83 5.11
CA ARG A 371 -14.83 -8.68 4.81
C ARG A 371 -15.97 -9.00 3.84
N GLN A 372 -15.75 -9.92 2.90
CA GLN A 372 -16.77 -10.31 1.93
C GLN A 372 -17.68 -11.43 2.42
N TYR A 373 -17.17 -12.37 3.23
CA TYR A 373 -17.89 -13.60 3.57
C TYR A 373 -18.05 -13.83 5.07
N GLY A 374 -17.35 -13.08 5.92
CA GLY A 374 -17.33 -13.30 7.37
C GLY A 374 -16.59 -14.60 7.75
N THR A 375 -15.69 -15.05 6.89
CA THR A 375 -14.83 -16.20 7.16
C THR A 375 -13.67 -15.76 8.03
N LEU A 376 -13.46 -16.40 9.17
CA LEU A 376 -12.26 -16.19 9.98
C LEU A 376 -11.08 -16.79 9.24
N SER A 377 -10.14 -15.97 8.81
CA SER A 377 -9.03 -16.35 7.93
C SER A 377 -7.68 -16.03 8.56
N TRP A 378 -6.76 -16.96 8.51
CA TRP A 378 -5.37 -16.79 8.95
C TRP A 378 -4.40 -17.18 7.86
N THR A 379 -3.25 -16.53 7.83
CA THR A 379 -2.09 -16.92 7.04
C THR A 379 -0.97 -17.36 7.98
N PRO A 380 -0.73 -18.66 8.15
CA PRO A 380 0.53 -19.14 8.70
C PRO A 380 1.64 -18.94 7.67
N GLU A 381 2.63 -18.11 7.99
CA GLU A 381 3.89 -17.99 7.25
C GLU A 381 4.86 -19.05 7.81
N LEU A 382 5.08 -20.11 7.03
CA LEU A 382 5.83 -21.28 7.51
C LEU A 382 7.34 -20.98 7.58
N ASN A 383 8.03 -21.76 8.42
CA ASN A 383 9.48 -21.66 8.59
C ASN A 383 10.25 -21.98 7.32
N GLU A 384 11.45 -21.44 7.19
CA GLU A 384 12.37 -21.70 6.08
C GLU A 384 13.15 -23.02 6.16
N GLY A 385 13.04 -23.74 7.27
CA GLY A 385 13.66 -25.05 7.50
C GLY A 385 15.11 -25.04 7.96
N CYS A 386 15.87 -24.03 7.63
CA CYS A 386 17.21 -23.76 8.16
C CYS A 386 17.54 -22.27 7.97
N ASP A 387 18.45 -21.74 8.79
CA ASP A 387 18.89 -20.35 8.68
C ASP A 387 19.38 -20.02 7.27
N GLY A 388 18.82 -18.97 6.61
CA GLY A 388 19.10 -18.57 5.25
C GLY A 388 18.65 -19.57 4.16
N CYS A 389 17.78 -20.51 4.47
CA CYS A 389 17.16 -21.39 3.48
C CYS A 389 16.02 -20.69 2.69
N GLY A 390 15.39 -19.68 3.28
CA GLY A 390 14.37 -18.88 2.63
C GLY A 390 13.28 -19.69 1.94
N PHE A 391 12.98 -19.35 0.70
CA PHE A 391 11.99 -20.10 -0.11
C PHE A 391 12.45 -21.49 -0.55
N VAL A 392 13.76 -21.79 -0.47
CA VAL A 392 14.29 -23.09 -0.88
C VAL A 392 14.42 -24.00 0.34
N PHE A 393 13.26 -24.33 0.94
CA PHE A 393 13.19 -25.28 2.03
C PHE A 393 13.95 -26.58 1.66
N PRO A 394 14.73 -27.19 2.60
CA PRO A 394 15.46 -28.42 2.30
C PRO A 394 14.56 -29.58 1.88
N ASP A 395 14.96 -30.33 0.84
CA ASP A 395 14.27 -31.56 0.40
C ASP A 395 14.56 -32.71 1.37
N ASP A 396 14.09 -32.53 2.61
CA ASP A 396 14.31 -33.45 3.75
C ASP A 396 12.97 -33.81 4.40
N GLU A 397 12.63 -35.10 4.35
CA GLU A 397 11.36 -35.62 4.91
C GLU A 397 11.21 -35.33 6.40
N ALA A 398 12.30 -35.36 7.19
CA ALA A 398 12.21 -35.14 8.62
C ALA A 398 11.95 -33.65 8.95
N LEU A 399 12.54 -32.73 8.20
CA LEU A 399 12.31 -31.29 8.39
C LEU A 399 10.89 -30.90 7.96
N VAL A 400 10.43 -31.39 6.81
CA VAL A 400 9.06 -31.13 6.33
C VAL A 400 8.02 -31.74 7.28
N GLN A 401 8.29 -32.94 7.80
CA GLN A 401 7.40 -33.57 8.78
C GLN A 401 7.36 -32.78 10.10
N ALA A 402 8.50 -32.30 10.57
CA ALA A 402 8.59 -31.48 11.78
C ALA A 402 7.81 -30.16 11.65
N GLU A 403 7.89 -29.49 10.48
CA GLU A 403 7.11 -28.27 10.22
C GLU A 403 5.61 -28.53 10.18
N PHE A 404 5.18 -29.63 9.53
CA PHE A 404 3.80 -30.09 9.59
C PHE A 404 3.32 -30.36 11.02
N GLU A 405 4.10 -31.12 11.81
CA GLU A 405 3.73 -31.50 13.20
C GLU A 405 3.63 -30.28 14.11
N ARG A 406 4.44 -29.25 13.88
CA ARG A 406 4.40 -27.98 14.60
C ARG A 406 3.06 -27.24 14.35
N ASN A 407 2.58 -27.23 13.11
CA ASN A 407 1.36 -26.55 12.68
C ASN A 407 0.08 -27.37 12.92
N LEU A 408 0.17 -28.69 13.07
CA LEU A 408 -0.99 -29.59 13.17
C LEU A 408 -1.97 -29.26 14.31
N PRO A 409 -1.53 -28.95 15.54
CA PRO A 409 -2.46 -28.60 16.62
C PRO A 409 -3.35 -27.40 16.27
N PHE A 410 -2.76 -26.32 15.74
CA PHE A 410 -3.48 -25.12 15.33
C PHE A 410 -4.45 -25.41 14.17
N ALA A 411 -4.02 -26.14 13.16
CA ALA A 411 -4.88 -26.52 12.04
C ALA A 411 -6.11 -27.33 12.48
N LEU A 412 -5.94 -28.26 13.43
CA LEU A 412 -7.06 -29.02 13.99
C LEU A 412 -7.97 -28.18 14.89
N ASP A 413 -7.43 -27.18 15.59
CA ASP A 413 -8.21 -26.24 16.39
C ASP A 413 -9.09 -25.38 15.47
N VAL A 414 -8.55 -24.84 14.39
CA VAL A 414 -9.30 -24.11 13.37
C VAL A 414 -10.40 -24.96 12.76
N ALA A 415 -10.09 -26.21 12.38
CA ALA A 415 -11.07 -27.15 11.85
C ALA A 415 -12.22 -27.45 12.83
N ARG A 416 -11.91 -27.67 14.10
CA ARG A 416 -12.91 -27.95 15.17
C ARG A 416 -13.75 -26.72 15.49
N SER A 417 -13.13 -25.55 15.44
CA SER A 417 -13.78 -24.26 15.74
C SER A 417 -14.82 -23.87 14.70
N ALA A 418 -14.74 -24.37 13.47
CA ALA A 418 -15.77 -24.12 12.44
C ALA A 418 -17.19 -24.50 12.90
N VAL A 419 -17.36 -25.43 13.82
CA VAL A 419 -18.67 -25.81 14.35
C VAL A 419 -19.30 -24.71 15.19
N ASN A 420 -18.50 -23.94 15.91
CA ASN A 420 -18.94 -22.85 16.77
C ASN A 420 -17.80 -21.86 16.99
N PRO A 421 -17.48 -21.03 16.02
CA PRO A 421 -16.30 -20.16 16.08
C PRO A 421 -16.30 -19.18 17.26
N VAL A 422 -17.47 -18.78 17.74
CA VAL A 422 -17.60 -17.86 18.88
C VAL A 422 -17.22 -18.49 20.23
N GLU A 423 -17.09 -19.80 20.30
CA GLU A 423 -16.54 -20.57 21.41
C GLU A 423 -15.50 -21.53 20.82
N PRO A 424 -14.37 -21.04 20.40
CA PRO A 424 -13.38 -21.83 19.67
C PRO A 424 -12.82 -22.97 20.53
N VAL A 425 -12.42 -24.02 19.84
CA VAL A 425 -11.67 -25.12 20.44
C VAL A 425 -10.19 -24.83 20.21
N THR A 426 -9.46 -24.58 21.28
CA THR A 426 -8.04 -24.35 21.21
C THR A 426 -7.26 -25.21 22.19
N HIS A 427 -6.13 -25.78 21.73
CA HIS A 427 -5.21 -26.54 22.59
C HIS A 427 -4.51 -25.64 23.63
N LEU A 428 -4.51 -24.29 23.40
CA LEU A 428 -4.05 -23.32 24.38
C LEU A 428 -5.03 -23.20 25.59
N GLY A 429 -6.29 -23.60 25.40
CA GLY A 429 -7.33 -23.46 26.43
C GLY A 429 -7.88 -22.04 26.56
N ASN A 430 -7.58 -21.14 25.64
CA ASN A 430 -8.10 -19.78 25.62
C ASN A 430 -9.61 -19.76 25.38
N ARG A 431 -10.25 -18.69 25.82
CA ARG A 431 -11.69 -18.49 25.66
C ARG A 431 -11.93 -17.06 25.18
N THR A 432 -12.89 -16.90 24.31
CA THR A 432 -13.37 -15.59 23.89
C THR A 432 -14.19 -14.92 24.99
N PRO A 433 -13.98 -13.63 25.27
CA PRO A 433 -14.80 -12.87 26.23
C PRO A 433 -16.23 -12.69 25.70
N ASP A 434 -17.22 -12.60 26.60
CA ASP A 434 -18.58 -12.25 26.20
C ASP A 434 -18.70 -10.79 25.77
N PHE A 435 -17.84 -9.92 26.35
CA PHE A 435 -17.77 -8.48 26.10
C PHE A 435 -16.33 -8.00 26.12
N VAL A 436 -15.97 -7.10 25.18
CA VAL A 436 -14.76 -6.27 25.23
C VAL A 436 -15.22 -4.82 25.30
N VAL A 437 -14.90 -4.14 26.40
CA VAL A 437 -15.40 -2.79 26.69
C VAL A 437 -14.39 -1.76 26.22
N ASP A 438 -14.84 -0.79 25.43
CA ASP A 438 -14.09 0.38 25.03
C ASP A 438 -14.14 1.42 26.18
N ALA A 439 -13.11 1.42 27.03
CA ALA A 439 -13.07 2.16 28.26
C ALA A 439 -12.21 3.43 28.17
N PHE A 440 -12.69 4.50 28.78
CA PHE A 440 -11.98 5.78 28.84
C PHE A 440 -12.16 6.44 30.23
N GLY A 441 -11.27 7.38 30.57
CA GLY A 441 -11.27 8.06 31.88
C GLY A 441 -12.03 9.37 31.92
N THR A 442 -12.22 10.04 30.76
CA THR A 442 -12.78 11.40 30.71
C THR A 442 -13.80 11.54 29.59
N SER A 443 -14.90 12.25 29.87
CA SER A 443 -15.91 12.64 28.88
C SER A 443 -15.96 14.15 28.73
N HIS A 444 -15.91 14.66 27.51
CA HIS A 444 -16.09 16.08 27.18
C HIS A 444 -17.54 16.47 26.89
N GLY A 445 -18.51 15.60 27.23
CA GLY A 445 -19.93 15.87 26.96
C GLY A 445 -20.88 15.48 28.08
N ARG A 446 -22.00 16.21 28.15
CA ARG A 446 -23.12 15.87 29.05
C ARG A 446 -23.95 14.69 28.58
N THR A 447 -23.75 14.28 27.36
CA THR A 447 -24.31 13.09 26.74
C THR A 447 -23.12 12.33 26.17
N GLN A 448 -22.94 11.06 26.57
CA GLN A 448 -21.77 10.25 26.22
C GLN A 448 -22.16 8.97 25.53
N ALA A 449 -21.70 8.77 24.33
CA ALA A 449 -21.73 7.47 23.68
C ALA A 449 -20.69 6.54 24.34
N VAL A 450 -21.08 5.32 24.67
CA VAL A 450 -20.19 4.28 25.19
C VAL A 450 -20.36 3.01 24.35
N GLN A 451 -19.26 2.29 24.15
CA GLN A 451 -19.19 1.17 23.22
C GLN A 451 -18.75 -0.11 23.93
N VAL A 452 -19.23 -1.23 23.42
CA VAL A 452 -18.77 -2.57 23.76
C VAL A 452 -18.77 -3.44 22.51
N ASN A 453 -17.77 -4.24 22.34
CA ASN A 453 -17.75 -5.34 21.39
C ASN A 453 -18.34 -6.57 22.10
N ALA A 454 -19.44 -7.12 21.61
CA ALA A 454 -20.23 -8.17 22.25
C ALA A 454 -20.51 -9.36 21.33
N LYS A 455 -20.51 -10.57 21.86
CA LYS A 455 -20.94 -11.76 21.09
C LYS A 455 -22.39 -11.59 20.57
N ARG A 456 -22.61 -11.74 19.27
CA ARG A 456 -23.97 -11.66 18.66
C ARG A 456 -24.96 -12.64 19.25
N LYS A 457 -24.49 -13.82 19.68
CA LYS A 457 -25.35 -14.85 20.30
C LYS A 457 -25.97 -14.45 21.63
N LEU A 458 -25.47 -13.42 22.29
CA LEU A 458 -26.03 -12.88 23.53
C LEU A 458 -27.35 -12.11 23.30
N GLY A 459 -27.69 -11.83 22.03
CA GLY A 459 -28.91 -11.08 21.69
C GLY A 459 -28.83 -9.62 22.13
N PRO A 460 -29.95 -9.01 22.55
CA PRO A 460 -29.98 -7.59 22.90
C PRO A 460 -29.02 -7.23 24.02
N VAL A 461 -28.17 -6.26 23.77
CA VAL A 461 -27.21 -5.71 24.73
C VAL A 461 -27.79 -4.46 25.37
N PHE A 462 -27.66 -4.36 26.69
CA PHE A 462 -28.11 -3.22 27.47
C PHE A 462 -26.91 -2.51 28.11
N LEU A 463 -26.86 -1.22 27.98
CA LEU A 463 -26.00 -0.34 28.74
C LEU A 463 -26.66 -0.04 30.09
N SER A 464 -25.93 -0.23 31.19
CA SER A 464 -26.33 0.23 32.54
C SER A 464 -25.30 1.20 33.05
N TYR A 465 -25.73 2.25 33.75
CA TYR A 465 -24.85 3.26 34.32
C TYR A 465 -25.40 3.90 35.62
N ARG A 466 -24.46 4.43 36.40
CA ARG A 466 -24.75 5.22 37.61
C ARG A 466 -23.98 6.53 37.58
N VAL A 467 -24.63 7.63 37.99
CA VAL A 467 -24.00 8.94 38.16
C VAL A 467 -23.80 9.15 39.64
N ASN A 468 -22.55 9.41 40.06
CA ASN A 468 -22.14 9.66 41.46
C ASN A 468 -22.66 8.59 42.45
N GLY A 469 -22.62 7.31 42.07
CA GLY A 469 -23.13 6.21 42.89
C GLY A 469 -24.63 6.17 43.06
N GLY A 470 -25.39 6.98 42.32
CA GLY A 470 -26.83 7.08 42.37
C GLY A 470 -27.58 5.85 41.80
N ARG A 471 -28.84 6.04 41.49
CA ARG A 471 -29.69 4.95 40.95
C ARG A 471 -29.19 4.50 39.60
N THR A 472 -29.16 3.19 39.41
CA THR A 472 -28.86 2.59 38.09
C THR A 472 -29.91 2.97 37.06
N LYS A 473 -29.46 3.42 35.91
CA LYS A 473 -30.25 3.59 34.68
C LYS A 473 -29.81 2.52 33.69
N THR A 474 -30.76 1.99 32.90
CA THR A 474 -30.48 0.97 31.87
C THR A 474 -31.14 1.38 30.56
N VAL A 475 -30.41 1.33 29.45
CA VAL A 475 -30.84 1.66 28.11
C VAL A 475 -30.47 0.56 27.13
N LEU A 476 -31.24 0.39 26.07
CA LEU A 476 -30.93 -0.53 24.98
C LEU A 476 -29.82 0.08 24.10
N THR A 477 -28.83 -0.70 23.74
CA THR A 477 -27.78 -0.30 22.78
C THR A 477 -28.24 -0.54 21.34
N ARG A 478 -27.51 0.03 20.40
CA ARG A 478 -27.68 -0.19 18.96
C ARG A 478 -26.34 -0.61 18.35
N GLU A 479 -26.41 -1.43 17.32
CA GLU A 479 -25.23 -1.82 16.58
C GLU A 479 -24.68 -0.62 15.82
N TRP A 480 -23.36 -0.43 15.93
CA TRP A 480 -22.56 0.50 15.15
C TRP A 480 -21.68 -0.29 14.21
N ARG A 481 -21.70 0.05 12.94
CA ARG A 481 -21.09 -0.77 11.89
C ARG A 481 -19.68 -0.34 11.49
N GLY A 482 -19.02 0.53 12.24
CA GLY A 482 -17.62 0.87 12.02
C GLY A 482 -17.36 2.19 11.29
N GLY A 483 -18.40 3.01 11.04
CA GLY A 483 -18.24 4.31 10.40
C GLY A 483 -18.16 4.26 8.88
N GLU A 484 -17.61 5.32 8.26
CA GLU A 484 -17.64 5.51 6.82
C GLU A 484 -16.58 4.69 6.08
N ARG A 485 -15.39 4.58 6.66
CA ARG A 485 -14.22 4.00 5.99
C ARG A 485 -13.89 2.57 6.43
N TYR A 486 -14.25 2.19 7.65
CA TYR A 486 -14.02 0.84 8.19
C TYR A 486 -15.26 -0.06 8.16
N GLY A 487 -16.44 0.51 7.94
CA GLY A 487 -17.73 -0.08 8.27
C GLY A 487 -18.21 -1.23 7.42
N ASP A 488 -17.57 -1.57 6.34
CA ASP A 488 -18.06 -2.59 5.42
C ASP A 488 -17.57 -4.01 5.72
N GLY A 489 -16.91 -4.22 6.86
CA GLY A 489 -16.52 -5.55 7.32
C GLY A 489 -17.73 -6.39 7.68
N TYR A 490 -17.71 -7.67 7.33
CA TYR A 490 -18.77 -8.62 7.64
C TYR A 490 -18.49 -9.36 8.95
N ASP A 491 -18.49 -8.62 10.07
CA ASP A 491 -18.35 -9.19 11.40
C ASP A 491 -19.50 -10.15 11.72
N ARG A 492 -19.21 -11.42 11.80
CA ARG A 492 -20.24 -12.47 11.83
C ARG A 492 -20.57 -12.92 13.25
N TYR A 493 -19.62 -12.84 14.17
CA TYR A 493 -19.73 -13.45 15.49
C TYR A 493 -19.83 -12.45 16.62
N TYR A 494 -19.15 -11.30 16.48
CA TYR A 494 -19.25 -10.18 17.38
C TYR A 494 -19.93 -8.99 16.68
N HIS A 495 -20.32 -8.02 17.48
CA HIS A 495 -20.79 -6.73 16.99
C HIS A 495 -20.44 -5.60 17.95
N ARG A 496 -20.11 -4.46 17.39
CA ARG A 496 -19.91 -3.26 18.18
C ARG A 496 -21.25 -2.65 18.55
N MET A 497 -21.52 -2.51 19.86
CA MET A 497 -22.80 -2.02 20.37
C MET A 497 -22.60 -0.73 21.11
N ARG A 498 -23.33 0.32 20.73
CA ARG A 498 -23.31 1.64 21.38
C ARG A 498 -24.57 1.93 22.14
N GLY A 499 -24.40 2.49 23.35
CA GLY A 499 -25.44 3.07 24.17
C GLY A 499 -25.09 4.50 24.55
N THR A 500 -26.08 5.26 25.02
CA THR A 500 -25.90 6.67 25.38
C THR A 500 -26.19 6.90 26.85
N VAL A 501 -25.21 7.42 27.56
CA VAL A 501 -25.35 7.96 28.91
C VAL A 501 -25.91 9.40 28.79
N THR A 502 -26.88 9.75 29.61
CA THR A 502 -27.53 11.07 29.58
C THR A 502 -27.77 11.65 30.98
N GLY A 503 -27.89 12.97 31.06
CA GLY A 503 -28.27 13.66 32.26
C GLY A 503 -27.11 13.82 33.28
N THR A 504 -25.87 13.89 32.75
CA THR A 504 -24.69 14.21 33.53
C THR A 504 -24.36 15.72 33.53
N ARG A 505 -23.48 16.13 34.39
CA ARG A 505 -22.99 17.51 34.56
C ARG A 505 -21.46 17.48 34.68
N PRO A 506 -20.78 18.58 34.37
CA PRO A 506 -19.37 18.69 34.67
C PRO A 506 -19.04 18.29 36.11
N GLY A 507 -17.97 17.51 36.28
CA GLY A 507 -17.52 16.94 37.56
C GLY A 507 -18.25 15.65 38.00
N ASP A 508 -19.28 15.19 37.30
CA ASP A 508 -19.93 13.94 37.66
C ASP A 508 -19.05 12.72 37.30
N LYS A 509 -19.01 11.74 38.20
CA LYS A 509 -18.40 10.42 38.02
C LYS A 509 -19.46 9.43 37.58
N VAL A 510 -19.20 8.75 36.47
CA VAL A 510 -20.14 7.82 35.84
C VAL A 510 -19.53 6.43 35.77
N GLU A 511 -20.17 5.48 36.47
CA GLU A 511 -19.85 4.06 36.36
C GLU A 511 -20.70 3.43 35.26
N VAL A 512 -20.08 2.68 34.35
CA VAL A 512 -20.70 2.08 33.14
C VAL A 512 -20.40 0.59 33.07
N TRP A 513 -21.39 -0.20 32.67
CA TRP A 513 -21.23 -1.62 32.33
C TRP A 513 -22.30 -2.04 31.31
N PHE A 514 -22.04 -3.15 30.65
CA PHE A 514 -22.98 -3.74 29.70
C PHE A 514 -23.53 -5.07 30.21
N SER A 515 -24.69 -5.47 29.73
CA SER A 515 -25.30 -6.77 30.06
C SER A 515 -26.16 -7.31 28.93
N ALA A 516 -26.14 -8.64 28.77
CA ALA A 516 -26.98 -9.37 27.83
C ALA A 516 -27.19 -10.80 28.34
N PHE A 517 -28.41 -11.31 28.27
CA PHE A 517 -28.78 -12.70 28.58
C PHE A 517 -28.16 -13.26 29.90
N GLY A 518 -28.19 -12.47 30.97
CA GLY A 518 -27.64 -12.87 32.27
C GLY A 518 -26.11 -12.75 32.43
N LYS A 519 -25.42 -12.31 31.39
CA LYS A 519 -23.99 -11.97 31.40
C LYS A 519 -23.81 -10.48 31.67
N LYS A 520 -22.68 -10.11 32.23
CA LYS A 520 -22.31 -8.73 32.53
C LYS A 520 -20.84 -8.52 32.15
N SER A 521 -20.53 -7.37 31.57
CA SER A 521 -19.16 -6.92 31.35
C SER A 521 -18.49 -6.45 32.63
N ASP A 522 -17.20 -6.29 32.61
CA ASP A 522 -16.50 -5.42 33.55
C ASP A 522 -17.08 -4.02 33.50
N ALA A 523 -16.96 -3.28 34.61
CA ALA A 523 -17.39 -1.92 34.70
C ALA A 523 -16.19 -0.98 34.57
N PHE A 524 -16.36 0.16 33.90
CA PHE A 524 -15.40 1.25 33.93
C PHE A 524 -16.05 2.53 34.46
N THR A 525 -15.21 3.50 34.84
CA THR A 525 -15.65 4.78 35.36
C THR A 525 -14.96 5.90 34.63
N TYR A 526 -15.73 6.91 34.22
CA TYR A 526 -15.19 8.16 33.69
C TYR A 526 -15.71 9.37 34.46
N GLU A 527 -15.02 10.50 34.33
CA GLU A 527 -15.42 11.78 34.88
C GLU A 527 -15.81 12.74 33.74
N VAL A 528 -16.88 13.50 33.92
CA VAL A 528 -17.27 14.54 32.96
C VAL A 528 -16.39 15.76 33.21
N ALA A 529 -15.63 16.21 32.22
CA ALA A 529 -14.71 17.34 32.35
C ALA A 529 -15.42 18.63 32.81
N ALA A 530 -14.69 19.46 33.56
CA ALA A 530 -15.28 20.66 34.17
C ALA A 530 -15.50 21.78 33.15
N ASP A 531 -14.53 22.02 32.30
CA ASP A 531 -14.51 23.12 31.33
C ASP A 531 -14.74 22.60 29.91
N ILE A 532 -16.00 22.46 29.56
CA ILE A 532 -16.46 22.01 28.25
C ILE A 532 -17.60 22.85 27.73
N GLY A 533 -17.71 23.06 26.47
CA GLY A 533 -18.81 23.81 25.86
C GLY A 533 -18.44 24.43 24.52
N GLY A 534 -17.20 24.28 24.09
CA GLY A 534 -16.75 24.65 22.76
C GLY A 534 -17.42 23.80 21.69
N LYS A 535 -17.43 24.29 20.46
CA LYS A 535 -17.87 23.56 19.28
C LYS A 535 -16.72 22.93 18.53
N VAL A 536 -15.54 23.50 18.68
CA VAL A 536 -14.28 23.05 18.06
C VAL A 536 -13.31 22.71 19.18
N LEU A 537 -12.59 21.60 19.05
CA LEU A 537 -11.50 21.27 19.95
C LEU A 537 -10.18 21.73 19.31
N VAL A 538 -9.38 22.46 20.07
CA VAL A 538 -7.96 22.63 19.78
C VAL A 538 -7.23 21.48 20.48
N LEU A 539 -6.74 20.54 19.69
CA LEU A 539 -5.86 19.45 20.14
C LEU A 539 -4.42 19.96 20.05
N ALA A 540 -3.90 20.42 21.17
CA ALA A 540 -2.54 20.89 21.28
C ALA A 540 -1.61 19.70 21.54
N ALA A 541 -0.96 19.24 20.47
CA ALA A 541 -0.05 18.11 20.49
C ALA A 541 1.42 18.55 20.41
N GLU A 542 1.71 19.71 20.97
CA GLU A 542 3.06 20.24 21.12
C GLU A 542 3.83 19.46 22.20
N ASP A 543 5.16 19.33 22.01
CA ASP A 543 6.02 18.66 22.98
C ASP A 543 6.76 19.64 23.89
N VAL A 544 6.35 19.77 25.14
CA VAL A 544 7.02 20.60 26.14
C VAL A 544 8.11 19.84 26.92
N THR A 545 8.39 18.57 26.62
CA THR A 545 9.40 17.81 27.36
C THR A 545 10.84 18.05 26.91
N GLY A 546 11.05 18.92 25.94
CA GLY A 546 12.33 19.55 25.70
C GLY A 546 13.25 18.89 24.68
N ILE A 547 12.67 18.12 23.74
CA ILE A 547 13.45 17.48 22.66
C ILE A 547 13.16 18.11 21.31
N SER A 548 12.10 18.81 21.25
CA SER A 548 11.61 19.61 20.15
C SER A 548 12.35 20.92 19.99
N PRO A 549 12.29 21.60 18.83
CA PRO A 549 12.83 22.96 18.66
C PRO A 549 12.36 23.96 19.72
N ALA A 550 11.19 23.77 20.31
CA ALA A 550 10.63 24.67 21.34
C ALA A 550 11.07 24.34 22.79
N GLN A 551 12.30 23.98 23.00
CA GLN A 551 12.84 23.61 24.33
C GLN A 551 12.52 24.63 25.44
N GLY A 552 12.12 24.14 26.62
CA GLY A 552 11.88 24.93 27.80
C GLY A 552 10.46 25.50 27.90
N VAL A 553 9.57 25.17 27.00
CA VAL A 553 8.14 25.43 27.12
C VAL A 553 7.52 24.45 28.12
N THR A 554 6.61 24.93 29.00
CA THR A 554 5.98 24.10 30.03
C THR A 554 4.48 23.88 29.82
N GLU A 555 3.96 24.41 28.74
CA GLU A 555 2.56 24.31 28.31
C GLU A 555 2.49 24.55 26.80
N ALA A 556 1.39 24.19 26.17
CA ALA A 556 1.17 24.41 24.74
C ALA A 556 1.34 25.89 24.38
N LYS A 557 2.27 26.19 23.49
CA LYS A 557 2.71 27.56 23.15
C LYS A 557 1.70 28.27 22.25
N TYR A 558 1.05 27.55 21.34
CA TYR A 558 0.24 28.15 20.29
C TYR A 558 -1.27 27.88 20.41
N ALA A 559 -1.70 27.05 21.36
CA ALA A 559 -3.12 26.73 21.55
C ALA A 559 -4.02 27.96 21.71
N ASP A 560 -3.55 29.00 22.47
CA ASP A 560 -4.31 30.25 22.66
C ASP A 560 -4.46 31.04 21.35
N GLU A 561 -3.50 30.97 20.44
CA GLU A 561 -3.57 31.63 19.14
C GLU A 561 -4.60 31.00 18.22
N TYR A 562 -4.68 29.68 18.21
CA TYR A 562 -5.72 28.93 17.47
C TYR A 562 -7.11 29.19 18.10
N ALA A 563 -7.23 29.16 19.42
CA ALA A 563 -8.48 29.46 20.13
C ALA A 563 -8.98 30.88 19.83
N LYS A 564 -8.07 31.85 19.81
CA LYS A 564 -8.39 33.25 19.46
C LYS A 564 -8.82 33.39 18.01
N ALA A 565 -8.12 32.74 17.07
CA ALA A 565 -8.48 32.76 15.64
C ALA A 565 -9.87 32.10 15.40
N LEU A 566 -10.19 31.04 16.13
CA LEU A 566 -11.53 30.44 16.14
C LEU A 566 -12.60 31.37 16.66
N ASP A 567 -12.34 32.07 17.79
CA ASP A 567 -13.29 33.05 18.37
C ASP A 567 -13.55 34.20 17.39
N GLU A 568 -12.51 34.76 16.79
CA GLU A 568 -12.62 35.81 15.75
C GLU A 568 -13.36 35.28 14.48
N ALA A 569 -13.24 33.98 14.16
CA ALA A 569 -14.02 33.33 13.12
C ALA A 569 -15.48 33.02 13.54
N GLY A 570 -15.80 33.22 14.82
CA GLY A 570 -17.14 32.99 15.38
C GLY A 570 -17.42 31.57 15.85
N TYR A 571 -16.39 30.79 16.19
CA TYR A 571 -16.46 29.43 16.72
C TYR A 571 -15.94 29.39 18.16
N SER A 572 -16.76 28.91 19.10
CA SER A 572 -16.31 28.63 20.46
C SER A 572 -15.42 27.39 20.46
N SER A 573 -14.34 27.41 21.22
CA SER A 573 -13.41 26.29 21.31
C SER A 573 -13.12 25.89 22.75
N ASP A 574 -12.77 24.63 22.94
CA ASP A 574 -12.11 24.08 24.12
C ASP A 574 -10.69 23.63 23.71
N VAL A 575 -9.79 23.48 24.66
CA VAL A 575 -8.41 23.05 24.44
C VAL A 575 -8.18 21.71 25.12
N TYR A 576 -7.68 20.75 24.37
CA TYR A 576 -7.09 19.52 24.87
C TYR A 576 -5.57 19.64 24.76
N ASP A 577 -4.93 20.01 25.86
CA ASP A 577 -3.49 20.08 25.95
C ASP A 577 -2.96 18.70 26.36
N MET A 578 -2.18 18.06 25.51
CA MET A 578 -1.63 16.73 25.78
C MET A 578 -0.75 16.70 27.02
N ASP A 579 0.04 17.72 27.27
CA ASP A 579 0.89 17.81 28.47
C ASP A 579 0.10 17.80 29.75
N ARG A 580 -1.05 18.49 29.78
CA ARG A 580 -1.96 18.51 30.93
C ARG A 580 -2.78 17.23 31.07
N ASN A 581 -2.76 16.38 30.08
CA ASN A 581 -3.45 15.09 30.06
C ASN A 581 -2.48 13.88 30.06
N ASP A 582 -1.36 14.03 30.80
CA ASP A 582 -0.35 12.97 30.97
C ASP A 582 0.21 12.42 29.63
N ARG A 583 0.31 13.24 28.61
CA ARG A 583 0.76 12.88 27.26
C ARG A 583 -0.10 11.80 26.57
N LYS A 584 -1.34 11.69 26.97
CA LYS A 584 -2.28 10.72 26.39
C LYS A 584 -3.02 11.32 25.21
N ALA A 585 -3.21 10.52 24.18
CA ALA A 585 -4.09 10.84 23.08
C ALA A 585 -5.54 11.05 23.56
N PRO A 586 -6.29 11.97 22.94
CA PRO A 586 -7.71 12.15 23.27
C PRO A 586 -8.51 10.94 22.80
N HIS A 587 -9.32 10.35 23.69
CA HIS A 587 -10.15 9.21 23.33
C HIS A 587 -11.22 9.58 22.29
N PRO A 588 -11.37 8.79 21.17
CA PRO A 588 -12.33 9.13 20.10
C PRO A 588 -13.75 9.39 20.60
N LEU A 589 -14.32 8.46 21.39
CA LEU A 589 -15.68 8.62 21.93
C LEU A 589 -15.76 9.54 23.16
N GLY A 590 -14.76 9.47 24.06
CA GLY A 590 -14.77 10.24 25.29
C GLY A 590 -14.54 11.73 25.08
N VAL A 591 -13.73 12.10 24.10
CA VAL A 591 -13.26 13.47 23.86
C VAL A 591 -13.67 13.96 22.48
N LEU A 592 -13.11 13.39 21.41
CA LEU A 592 -13.20 13.95 20.06
C LEU A 592 -14.64 14.01 19.54
N SER A 593 -15.45 12.99 19.78
CA SER A 593 -16.83 12.87 19.29
C SER A 593 -17.79 13.99 19.78
N HIS A 594 -17.36 14.79 20.74
CA HIS A 594 -18.17 15.90 21.29
C HIS A 594 -18.03 17.20 20.52
N TYR A 595 -17.13 17.26 19.54
CA TYR A 595 -16.81 18.47 18.79
C TYR A 595 -17.23 18.35 17.32
N ASP A 596 -17.73 19.49 16.79
CA ASP A 596 -18.10 19.59 15.37
C ASP A 596 -16.87 19.51 14.45
N ALA A 597 -15.70 19.95 14.93
CA ALA A 597 -14.39 19.84 14.30
C ALA A 597 -13.26 19.81 15.34
N VAL A 598 -12.12 19.28 14.95
CA VAL A 598 -10.86 19.29 15.69
C VAL A 598 -9.84 20.12 14.92
N VAL A 599 -9.11 20.99 15.61
CA VAL A 599 -7.89 21.62 15.13
C VAL A 599 -6.74 20.91 15.81
N TRP A 600 -6.01 20.08 15.08
CA TRP A 600 -4.82 19.40 15.56
C TRP A 600 -3.60 20.23 15.17
N GLU A 601 -3.00 20.87 16.16
CA GLU A 601 -1.78 21.65 15.97
C GLU A 601 -0.60 20.93 16.62
N THR A 602 0.54 20.98 15.94
CA THR A 602 1.80 20.39 16.40
C THR A 602 2.84 21.45 16.76
N GLY A 603 2.51 22.72 16.59
CA GLY A 603 3.40 23.83 16.87
C GLY A 603 4.75 23.72 16.18
N ASP A 604 5.82 23.78 16.96
CA ASP A 604 7.21 23.66 16.50
C ASP A 604 7.71 22.21 16.50
N ASP A 605 6.88 21.25 16.87
CA ASP A 605 7.30 19.87 17.14
C ASP A 605 7.18 18.95 15.94
N ILE A 606 8.11 17.99 15.81
CA ILE A 606 8.05 16.96 14.79
C ILE A 606 7.00 15.91 15.15
N ILE A 607 6.99 15.47 16.42
CA ILE A 607 6.06 14.46 16.95
C ILE A 607 5.94 14.59 18.46
N PRO A 608 4.73 14.44 19.06
CA PRO A 608 4.57 14.40 20.50
C PRO A 608 5.21 13.15 21.09
N ARG A 609 5.85 13.28 22.28
CA ARG A 609 6.55 12.19 22.95
C ARG A 609 6.07 12.02 24.38
N SER A 610 6.34 10.86 24.94
CA SER A 610 6.18 10.62 26.37
C SER A 610 7.23 11.35 27.19
N VAL A 611 6.90 11.62 28.45
CA VAL A 611 7.82 12.28 29.37
C VAL A 611 9.10 11.47 29.53
N GLY A 612 10.25 12.10 29.22
CA GLY A 612 11.57 11.46 29.33
C GLY A 612 11.98 10.60 28.16
N GLN A 613 11.17 10.49 27.12
CA GLN A 613 11.54 9.82 25.88
C GLN A 613 12.71 10.54 25.19
N ALA A 614 13.61 9.78 24.57
CA ALA A 614 14.73 10.31 23.79
C ALA A 614 14.27 11.10 22.54
N PRO A 615 15.11 12.00 22.00
CA PRO A 615 14.84 12.68 20.73
C PRO A 615 14.67 11.68 19.59
N GLY A 616 13.87 12.02 18.59
CA GLY A 616 13.68 11.21 17.38
C GLY A 616 12.38 11.53 16.64
N THR A 617 12.17 10.83 15.56
CA THR A 617 10.95 10.95 14.72
C THR A 617 9.92 9.88 15.04
N THR A 618 10.17 9.01 16.03
CA THR A 618 9.30 7.91 16.42
C THR A 618 8.71 8.13 17.79
N SER A 619 7.45 7.83 18.00
CA SER A 619 6.78 7.96 19.29
C SER A 619 5.45 7.20 19.32
N LYS A 620 5.27 6.38 20.33
CA LYS A 620 3.96 5.77 20.61
C LYS A 620 2.88 6.84 20.85
N ALA A 621 3.19 7.90 21.59
CA ALA A 621 2.23 8.98 21.86
C ALA A 621 1.78 9.65 20.55
N GLY A 622 2.67 9.82 19.58
CA GLY A 622 2.34 10.35 18.26
C GLY A 622 1.41 9.44 17.48
N VAL A 623 1.71 8.15 17.44
CA VAL A 623 0.85 7.15 16.79
C VAL A 623 -0.52 7.07 17.48
N ASP A 624 -0.58 7.07 18.80
CA ASP A 624 -1.85 7.04 19.55
C ASP A 624 -2.74 8.25 19.20
N VAL A 625 -2.16 9.44 19.00
CA VAL A 625 -2.89 10.63 18.54
C VAL A 625 -3.42 10.44 17.13
N GLU A 626 -2.58 9.96 16.23
CA GLU A 626 -2.96 9.72 14.83
C GLU A 626 -4.12 8.72 14.74
N LEU A 627 -4.02 7.59 15.43
CA LEU A 627 -5.07 6.56 15.47
C LEU A 627 -6.37 7.11 16.07
N ALA A 628 -6.30 7.90 17.14
CA ALA A 628 -7.48 8.53 17.75
C ALA A 628 -8.16 9.52 16.79
N VAL A 629 -7.39 10.34 16.09
CA VAL A 629 -7.93 11.30 15.08
C VAL A 629 -8.48 10.53 13.87
N ARG A 630 -7.81 9.47 13.43
CA ARG A 630 -8.27 8.59 12.34
C ARG A 630 -9.63 7.98 12.65
N ASP A 631 -9.82 7.46 13.86
CA ASP A 631 -11.11 6.92 14.32
C ASP A 631 -12.20 7.99 14.37
N TYR A 632 -11.86 9.18 14.82
CA TYR A 632 -12.80 10.32 14.81
C TYR A 632 -13.22 10.69 13.38
N LEU A 633 -12.29 10.76 12.45
CA LEU A 633 -12.56 11.03 11.03
C LEU A 633 -13.42 9.92 10.41
N ASN A 634 -13.16 8.66 10.76
CA ASN A 634 -13.96 7.52 10.30
C ASN A 634 -15.45 7.66 10.67
N GLU A 635 -15.74 8.30 11.77
CA GLU A 635 -17.13 8.58 12.21
C GLU A 635 -17.73 9.85 11.62
N GLY A 636 -17.07 10.48 10.65
CA GLY A 636 -17.51 11.71 10.01
C GLY A 636 -17.04 12.98 10.71
N GLY A 637 -16.03 12.87 11.58
CA GLY A 637 -15.35 14.00 12.18
C GLY A 637 -14.70 14.93 11.15
N LYS A 638 -14.35 16.13 11.58
CA LYS A 638 -13.75 17.17 10.75
C LYS A 638 -12.46 17.65 11.34
N LEU A 639 -11.41 17.79 10.52
CA LEU A 639 -10.06 18.09 10.97
C LEU A 639 -9.47 19.29 10.23
N LEU A 640 -8.90 20.23 10.99
CA LEU A 640 -7.84 21.12 10.52
C LEU A 640 -6.53 20.65 11.15
N HIS A 641 -5.55 20.24 10.34
CA HIS A 641 -4.22 19.83 10.81
C HIS A 641 -3.17 20.82 10.35
N ALA A 642 -2.34 21.30 11.26
CA ALA A 642 -1.36 22.36 11.01
C ALA A 642 -0.19 22.29 12.00
N GLY A 643 0.95 22.85 11.62
CA GLY A 643 2.16 22.93 12.43
C GLY A 643 3.38 23.13 11.56
N LYS A 644 4.57 23.21 12.14
CA LYS A 644 5.82 23.23 11.37
C LYS A 644 6.11 21.91 10.65
N TYR A 645 5.79 20.80 11.30
CA TYR A 645 6.08 19.47 10.80
C TYR A 645 4.81 18.60 10.84
N PRO A 646 3.68 19.05 10.23
CA PRO A 646 2.43 18.35 10.35
C PRO A 646 2.50 16.99 9.66
N SER A 647 2.29 15.91 10.43
CA SER A 647 2.42 14.52 9.96
C SER A 647 3.77 14.14 9.34
N TYR A 648 4.84 14.91 9.63
CA TYR A 648 6.18 14.64 9.09
C TYR A 648 6.64 13.21 9.38
N ALA A 649 6.44 12.73 10.61
CA ALA A 649 6.85 11.40 11.01
C ALA A 649 6.03 10.26 10.40
N ALA A 650 4.87 10.56 9.82
CA ALA A 650 3.99 9.59 9.16
C ALA A 650 4.19 9.52 7.64
N ASN A 651 5.26 10.07 7.11
CA ASN A 651 5.60 10.05 5.68
C ASN A 651 6.98 9.42 5.43
N ALA A 652 7.38 9.29 4.17
CA ALA A 652 8.65 8.65 3.79
C ALA A 652 9.91 9.34 4.36
N ASN A 653 9.84 10.63 4.69
CA ASN A 653 10.96 11.40 5.25
C ASN A 653 11.10 11.26 6.77
N GLY A 654 9.97 11.00 7.47
CA GLY A 654 9.94 10.68 8.88
C GLY A 654 9.16 9.41 9.07
N SER A 655 9.57 8.52 9.95
CA SER A 655 8.93 7.24 10.12
C SER A 655 8.49 7.05 11.56
N TYR A 656 7.23 6.73 11.76
CA TYR A 656 6.78 6.15 13.00
C TYR A 656 7.25 4.70 13.07
N TYR A 657 7.77 4.32 14.23
CA TYR A 657 8.05 2.93 14.56
C TYR A 657 7.23 2.57 15.79
N TYR A 658 6.29 1.65 15.64
CA TYR A 658 5.40 1.25 16.72
C TYR A 658 4.90 -0.17 16.49
N GLN A 659 4.83 -0.96 17.58
CA GLN A 659 4.15 -2.25 17.59
C GLN A 659 2.86 -2.13 18.40
N PRO A 660 1.68 -2.11 17.77
CA PRO A 660 0.40 -1.89 18.45
C PRO A 660 0.09 -2.91 19.53
N ASP A 661 0.48 -4.16 19.35
CA ASP A 661 0.13 -5.29 20.21
C ASP A 661 1.05 -5.48 21.41
N GLN A 662 1.97 -4.57 21.65
CA GLN A 662 2.90 -4.66 22.77
C GLN A 662 2.68 -3.54 23.79
N PRO A 663 1.61 -3.60 24.60
CA PRO A 663 1.23 -2.51 25.51
C PRO A 663 2.27 -2.23 26.60
N ALA A 664 3.19 -3.13 26.86
CA ALA A 664 4.24 -3.00 27.87
C ALA A 664 5.59 -2.52 27.31
N ARG A 665 5.71 -2.31 25.99
CA ARG A 665 6.98 -1.84 25.42
C ARG A 665 7.24 -0.37 25.68
N PRO A 666 8.50 0.01 25.94
CA PRO A 666 8.88 1.41 25.90
C PRO A 666 8.57 1.97 24.50
N GLU A 667 8.22 3.25 24.46
CA GLU A 667 8.04 3.92 23.18
C GLU A 667 9.30 3.83 22.34
N CYS A 668 9.14 3.70 21.01
CA CYS A 668 10.25 3.68 20.10
C CYS A 668 10.95 5.03 20.11
N GLY A 669 12.23 5.03 20.36
CA GLY A 669 13.08 6.19 20.30
C GLY A 669 13.70 6.38 18.93
N GLU A 670 14.93 6.86 18.88
CA GLU A 670 15.76 6.81 17.68
C GLU A 670 15.93 5.35 17.19
N PRO A 671 16.36 5.14 15.94
CA PRO A 671 16.44 3.82 15.29
C PRO A 671 17.08 2.68 16.09
N SER A 672 17.52 2.95 17.30
CA SER A 672 18.13 1.97 18.22
C SER A 672 17.19 1.21 19.14
N ASP A 673 15.88 1.52 19.14
CA ASP A 673 14.92 0.86 20.02
C ASP A 673 14.09 -0.19 19.27
N PRO A 674 14.61 -1.38 19.09
CA PRO A 674 13.84 -2.47 18.52
C PRO A 674 12.90 -3.09 19.58
N PRO A 675 11.90 -3.81 19.16
CA PRO A 675 11.41 -3.94 17.81
C PRO A 675 10.22 -3.02 17.60
N CYS A 676 10.33 -2.15 16.64
CA CYS A 676 9.25 -1.25 16.26
C CYS A 676 8.96 -1.40 14.78
N ILE A 677 7.68 -1.45 14.43
CA ILE A 677 7.23 -1.58 13.05
C ILE A 677 7.02 -0.18 12.48
N PRO A 678 7.46 0.12 11.24
CA PRO A 678 7.13 1.37 10.58
C PRO A 678 5.62 1.46 10.34
N VAL A 679 5.02 2.59 10.73
CA VAL A 679 3.64 2.93 10.37
C VAL A 679 3.68 3.58 9.00
N PHE A 680 3.03 2.96 8.03
CA PHE A 680 2.94 3.48 6.67
C PHE A 680 1.99 4.67 6.59
N ASN A 681 2.12 5.48 5.54
CA ASN A 681 1.47 6.77 5.47
C ASN A 681 0.04 6.73 4.89
N ASP A 682 -0.73 5.71 5.21
CA ASP A 682 -2.15 5.63 4.87
C ASP A 682 -2.95 6.82 5.42
N PHE A 683 -2.56 7.34 6.58
CA PHE A 683 -3.19 8.51 7.18
C PHE A 683 -3.00 9.76 6.31
N GLN A 684 -1.81 9.99 5.79
CA GLN A 684 -1.53 11.12 4.92
C GLN A 684 -2.31 11.04 3.60
N GLN A 685 -2.27 9.89 2.94
CA GLN A 685 -2.90 9.73 1.63
C GLN A 685 -4.42 9.60 1.73
N TYR A 686 -4.89 8.65 2.53
CA TYR A 686 -6.30 8.28 2.58
C TYR A 686 -7.15 9.26 3.39
N TRP A 687 -6.61 9.83 4.45
CA TRP A 687 -7.34 10.72 5.36
C TRP A 687 -7.07 12.19 5.10
N LEU A 688 -5.80 12.58 4.90
CA LEU A 688 -5.44 13.97 4.65
C LEU A 688 -5.46 14.34 3.17
N GLY A 689 -5.47 13.36 2.27
CA GLY A 689 -5.56 13.58 0.82
C GLY A 689 -4.28 14.11 0.17
N ALA A 690 -3.13 13.94 0.83
CA ALA A 690 -1.82 14.31 0.31
C ALA A 690 -1.06 13.06 -0.15
N TYR A 691 -0.80 12.96 -1.45
CA TYR A 691 -0.08 11.83 -2.02
C TYR A 691 1.42 11.88 -1.72
N VAL A 692 2.01 13.06 -1.85
CA VAL A 692 3.43 13.30 -1.57
C VAL A 692 3.56 14.47 -0.61
N PHE A 693 4.55 14.37 0.28
CA PHE A 693 5.00 15.40 1.19
C PHE A 693 6.41 15.85 0.79
N PHE A 694 6.59 17.15 0.62
CA PHE A 694 7.89 17.75 0.34
C PHE A 694 8.34 18.60 1.53
N ASP A 695 9.37 18.14 2.19
CA ASP A 695 9.93 18.80 3.36
C ASP A 695 10.61 20.13 2.97
N ASN A 696 10.30 21.18 3.71
CA ASN A 696 10.83 22.54 3.52
C ASN A 696 10.66 23.13 2.10
N ALA A 697 9.68 22.68 1.33
CA ALA A 697 9.50 23.07 -0.07
C ALA A 697 8.73 24.39 -0.27
N GLY A 698 8.15 24.98 0.78
CA GLY A 698 7.43 26.25 0.73
C GLY A 698 8.31 27.50 0.91
N SER A 699 9.64 27.37 0.78
CA SER A 699 10.59 28.44 0.99
C SER A 699 11.57 28.57 -0.20
N ASP A 700 12.20 29.74 -0.34
CA ASP A 700 13.26 29.93 -1.33
C ASP A 700 14.60 29.31 -0.87
N ALA A 701 15.61 29.33 -1.74
CA ALA A 701 16.93 28.80 -1.43
C ALA A 701 17.65 29.50 -0.27
N ALA A 702 17.15 30.64 0.21
CA ALA A 702 17.63 31.35 1.39
C ALA A 702 16.80 31.02 2.66
N GLY A 703 15.82 30.11 2.55
CA GLY A 703 14.94 29.72 3.64
C GLY A 703 13.84 30.74 3.94
N GLN A 704 13.57 31.68 3.02
CA GLN A 704 12.48 32.64 3.22
C GLN A 704 11.17 32.02 2.70
N PRO A 705 10.12 31.94 3.54
CA PRO A 705 8.85 31.36 3.13
C PRO A 705 8.20 32.19 2.01
N PHE A 706 7.62 31.51 1.03
CA PHE A 706 6.79 32.14 0.03
C PHE A 706 5.50 32.68 0.65
N ALA A 707 4.88 33.67 0.00
CA ALA A 707 3.55 34.11 0.37
C ALA A 707 2.51 33.01 0.07
N LEU A 708 1.40 33.06 0.77
CA LEU A 708 0.25 32.17 0.54
C LEU A 708 -0.77 32.84 -0.37
N GLY A 709 -1.36 32.06 -1.27
CA GLY A 709 -2.47 32.43 -2.13
C GLY A 709 -3.57 31.39 -2.10
N GLY A 710 -4.82 31.82 -2.16
CA GLY A 710 -5.98 30.96 -2.27
C GLY A 710 -6.55 30.98 -3.69
N THR A 711 -6.67 29.81 -4.33
CA THR A 711 -7.00 29.70 -5.77
C THR A 711 -8.31 28.96 -6.04
N GLY A 712 -9.03 28.51 -5.03
CA GLY A 712 -10.28 27.81 -5.27
C GLY A 712 -11.17 27.61 -4.07
N GLY A 713 -12.41 27.27 -4.33
CA GLY A 713 -13.41 26.92 -3.33
C GLY A 713 -13.63 27.96 -2.24
N ARG A 714 -13.50 27.58 -0.97
CA ARG A 714 -13.63 28.50 0.15
C ARG A 714 -12.40 29.39 0.35
N PHE A 715 -11.28 29.03 -0.26
CA PHE A 715 -10.01 29.76 -0.13
C PHE A 715 -9.79 30.81 -1.23
N GLU A 716 -10.66 30.87 -2.25
CA GLU A 716 -10.57 31.86 -3.33
C GLU A 716 -10.35 33.27 -2.81
N GLY A 717 -9.26 33.94 -3.30
CA GLY A 717 -8.89 35.29 -2.89
C GLY A 717 -8.25 35.41 -1.50
N PHE A 718 -7.95 34.29 -0.82
CA PHE A 718 -7.12 34.33 0.39
C PHE A 718 -5.68 34.74 0.05
N SER A 719 -5.04 35.52 0.89
CA SER A 719 -3.61 35.80 0.81
C SER A 719 -3.02 36.08 2.21
N ALA A 720 -1.81 35.60 2.44
CA ALA A 720 -1.09 35.84 3.69
C ALA A 720 0.42 35.74 3.47
N THR A 721 1.17 36.28 4.45
CA THR A 721 2.62 36.11 4.58
C THR A 721 2.94 35.42 5.89
N LEU A 722 3.99 34.61 5.90
CA LEU A 722 4.48 33.93 7.07
C LEU A 722 5.65 34.67 7.73
N GLU A 723 5.91 34.37 9.00
CA GLU A 723 7.09 34.82 9.70
C GLU A 723 8.37 34.31 9.01
N PRO A 724 9.48 35.02 9.08
CA PRO A 724 10.78 34.53 8.60
C PRO A 724 11.21 33.26 9.38
N ASP A 725 12.03 32.43 8.74
CA ASP A 725 12.64 31.24 9.34
C ASP A 725 11.60 30.19 9.83
N VAL A 726 10.41 30.19 9.24
CA VAL A 726 9.39 29.16 9.47
C VAL A 726 9.67 27.95 8.57
N HIS A 727 9.63 26.77 9.14
CA HIS A 727 9.64 25.53 8.35
C HIS A 727 8.32 25.39 7.60
N THR A 728 8.39 25.10 6.31
CA THR A 728 7.23 25.08 5.40
C THR A 728 7.28 23.85 4.51
N ASN A 729 6.13 23.23 4.29
CA ASN A 729 6.05 21.99 3.52
C ASN A 729 5.06 22.14 2.36
N SER A 730 5.24 21.31 1.35
CA SER A 730 4.36 21.24 0.19
C SER A 730 3.78 19.85 0.05
N PHE A 731 2.66 19.75 -0.65
CA PHE A 731 1.97 18.48 -0.89
C PHE A 731 1.49 18.38 -2.33
N VAL A 732 1.47 17.16 -2.87
CA VAL A 732 0.67 16.84 -4.05
C VAL A 732 -0.65 16.24 -3.60
N ALA A 733 -1.77 16.76 -4.11
CA ALA A 733 -3.08 16.21 -3.81
C ALA A 733 -3.23 14.78 -4.35
N THR A 734 -3.83 13.87 -3.59
CA THR A 734 -4.08 12.49 -4.05
C THR A 734 -4.85 12.43 -5.37
N SER A 735 -5.79 13.33 -5.59
CA SER A 735 -6.56 13.41 -6.84
C SER A 735 -5.72 13.76 -8.08
N ALA A 736 -4.49 14.23 -7.90
CA ALA A 736 -3.56 14.43 -9.01
C ALA A 736 -3.03 13.09 -9.57
N ILE A 737 -3.00 12.06 -8.74
CA ILE A 737 -2.46 10.74 -9.06
C ILE A 737 -3.57 9.68 -9.13
N LEU A 738 -4.52 9.74 -8.19
CA LEU A 738 -5.63 8.80 -8.07
C LEU A 738 -6.92 9.47 -8.55
N PRO A 739 -7.43 9.16 -9.77
CA PRO A 739 -8.63 9.81 -10.30
C PRO A 739 -9.83 9.70 -9.35
N PRO A 740 -10.51 10.81 -8.99
CA PRO A 740 -11.57 10.82 -8.00
C PRO A 740 -12.81 9.98 -8.34
N ASP A 741 -13.07 9.72 -9.61
CA ASP A 741 -14.14 8.85 -10.08
C ASP A 741 -13.88 7.37 -9.80
N GLN A 742 -12.61 6.97 -9.71
CA GLN A 742 -12.17 5.62 -9.37
C GLN A 742 -11.85 5.49 -7.87
N PHE A 743 -11.30 6.54 -7.27
CA PHE A 743 -10.84 6.60 -5.87
C PHE A 743 -11.57 7.70 -5.09
N PRO A 744 -12.89 7.64 -4.93
CA PRO A 744 -13.67 8.74 -4.33
C PRO A 744 -13.33 9.02 -2.86
N LEU A 745 -12.79 8.03 -2.14
CA LEU A 745 -12.39 8.19 -0.74
C LEU A 745 -11.05 8.94 -0.59
N PHE A 746 -10.25 8.99 -1.66
CA PHE A 746 -8.99 9.74 -1.73
C PHE A 746 -9.18 11.14 -2.34
N ALA A 747 -10.40 11.53 -2.69
CA ALA A 747 -10.66 12.79 -3.39
C ALA A 747 -10.18 14.00 -2.59
N SER A 748 -9.30 14.80 -3.17
CA SER A 748 -8.69 15.98 -2.55
C SER A 748 -8.43 17.09 -3.57
N SER A 749 -8.05 18.26 -3.09
CA SER A 749 -7.57 19.38 -3.92
C SER A 749 -6.64 20.28 -3.12
N ALA A 750 -5.82 21.09 -3.80
CA ALA A 750 -4.85 22.01 -3.20
C ALA A 750 -5.25 23.48 -3.41
N PRO A 751 -6.26 24.00 -2.70
CA PRO A 751 -6.71 25.37 -2.90
C PRO A 751 -5.87 26.45 -2.20
N VAL A 752 -4.94 26.09 -1.32
CA VAL A 752 -3.98 26.99 -0.70
C VAL A 752 -2.61 26.70 -1.30
N LYS A 753 -1.97 27.71 -1.87
CA LYS A 753 -0.74 27.57 -2.65
C LYS A 753 0.35 28.50 -2.18
N TRP A 754 1.60 28.12 -2.44
CA TRP A 754 2.74 28.99 -2.33
C TRP A 754 2.79 29.91 -3.54
N VAL A 755 2.78 31.24 -3.30
CA VAL A 755 2.95 32.23 -4.37
C VAL A 755 4.44 32.36 -4.67
N ARG A 756 4.95 31.46 -5.49
CA ARG A 756 6.34 31.50 -5.96
C ARG A 756 6.50 32.61 -7.00
N PRO A 757 7.55 33.44 -6.94
CA PRO A 757 7.83 34.40 -8.00
C PRO A 757 8.04 33.68 -9.34
N GLY A 758 7.23 33.98 -10.34
CA GLY A 758 7.31 33.35 -11.65
C GLY A 758 6.88 31.90 -11.66
N GLY A 759 5.82 31.57 -10.93
CA GLY A 759 5.33 30.19 -10.79
C GLY A 759 5.28 29.42 -12.10
N PRO A 760 5.75 28.14 -12.08
CA PRO A 760 5.93 27.33 -13.28
C PRO A 760 4.70 26.54 -13.71
N PHE A 761 3.53 26.71 -13.12
CA PHE A 761 2.56 25.62 -13.07
C PHE A 761 1.22 25.94 -13.72
N ASP A 762 0.96 27.21 -14.04
CA ASP A 762 -0.19 27.60 -14.86
C ASP A 762 0.19 27.52 -16.33
N PRO A 763 -0.69 27.07 -17.25
CA PRO A 763 -0.41 27.12 -18.69
C PRO A 763 0.11 28.46 -19.12
N HIS A 764 1.11 28.49 -20.02
CA HIS A 764 1.67 29.75 -20.53
C HIS A 764 0.60 30.52 -21.32
N THR A 765 -0.19 29.81 -22.12
CA THR A 765 -1.38 30.36 -22.79
C THR A 765 -2.55 29.40 -22.65
N GLY A 766 -3.77 29.93 -22.72
CA GLY A 766 -4.98 29.13 -22.69
C GLY A 766 -5.26 28.46 -21.33
N SER A 767 -5.65 27.18 -21.37
CA SER A 767 -6.06 26.39 -20.18
C SER A 767 -5.37 25.03 -20.08
N TRP A 768 -4.59 24.66 -21.09
CA TRP A 768 -3.94 23.34 -21.17
C TRP A 768 -2.46 23.47 -21.48
N ASP A 769 -1.68 22.63 -20.86
CA ASP A 769 -0.25 22.44 -21.13
C ASP A 769 0.10 20.94 -21.23
N VAL A 770 1.38 20.64 -21.35
CA VAL A 770 1.91 19.26 -21.33
C VAL A 770 2.88 19.14 -20.17
N TYR A 771 2.58 18.20 -19.30
CA TYR A 771 3.33 17.96 -18.08
C TYR A 771 4.09 16.63 -18.12
N SER A 772 5.31 16.60 -17.60
CA SER A 772 6.16 15.41 -17.58
C SER A 772 5.72 14.33 -16.57
N GLY A 773 4.91 14.69 -15.57
CA GLY A 773 4.77 13.89 -14.36
C GLY A 773 6.07 13.83 -13.55
N ILE A 774 5.98 13.38 -12.31
CA ILE A 774 7.11 13.17 -11.39
C ILE A 774 7.37 11.67 -11.28
N ALA A 775 8.61 11.24 -11.44
CA ALA A 775 9.04 9.87 -11.22
C ALA A 775 10.56 9.78 -11.16
N ASP A 776 11.07 8.96 -10.26
CA ASP A 776 12.48 8.58 -10.24
C ASP A 776 12.81 7.64 -11.40
N VAL A 777 14.10 7.50 -11.69
CA VAL A 777 14.61 6.54 -12.68
C VAL A 777 13.82 6.58 -13.99
N SER A 778 13.60 7.77 -14.52
CA SER A 778 12.73 7.99 -15.68
C SER A 778 13.47 8.63 -16.86
N TRP A 779 13.16 8.17 -18.07
CA TRP A 779 13.51 8.88 -19.30
C TRP A 779 12.26 9.09 -20.13
N LYS A 780 11.65 10.25 -20.00
CA LYS A 780 10.36 10.61 -20.61
C LYS A 780 10.58 11.40 -21.89
N ARG A 781 9.99 10.96 -22.99
CA ARG A 781 10.20 11.54 -24.30
C ARG A 781 8.90 11.99 -24.96
N LEU A 782 8.81 13.28 -25.28
CA LEU A 782 7.78 13.84 -26.14
C LEU A 782 8.40 14.05 -27.54
N THR A 783 7.99 13.25 -28.51
CA THR A 783 8.68 13.10 -29.80
C THR A 783 7.90 13.66 -30.97
N ARG A 784 8.64 14.14 -31.96
CA ARG A 784 8.10 14.64 -33.24
C ARG A 784 9.06 14.41 -34.38
N THR A 785 8.53 14.16 -35.57
CA THR A 785 9.31 14.12 -36.81
C THR A 785 9.07 15.39 -37.60
N VAL A 786 10.14 16.08 -38.02
CA VAL A 786 10.09 17.29 -38.83
C VAL A 786 10.78 17.05 -40.17
N ASP A 787 10.09 17.35 -41.29
CA ASP A 787 10.62 17.16 -42.64
C ASP A 787 11.22 18.50 -43.17
N LEU A 788 12.57 18.55 -43.22
CA LEU A 788 13.31 19.65 -43.80
C LEU A 788 13.77 19.35 -45.25
N THR A 789 13.19 18.34 -45.91
CA THR A 789 13.51 18.02 -47.30
C THR A 789 13.21 19.24 -48.21
N GLY A 790 14.24 19.76 -48.92
CA GLY A 790 14.12 20.96 -49.78
C GLY A 790 14.06 22.28 -49.01
N LYS A 791 14.29 22.26 -47.70
CA LYS A 791 14.40 23.43 -46.82
C LYS A 791 15.85 23.79 -46.56
N SER A 792 16.13 25.06 -46.35
CA SER A 792 17.46 25.59 -46.09
C SER A 792 17.70 25.93 -44.63
N SER A 793 16.63 26.04 -43.82
CA SER A 793 16.67 26.31 -42.41
C SER A 793 15.42 25.76 -41.68
N GLY A 794 15.57 25.47 -40.42
CA GLY A 794 14.49 25.09 -39.52
C GLY A 794 14.75 25.52 -38.08
N GLU A 795 13.68 25.75 -37.33
CA GLU A 795 13.73 26.18 -35.95
C GLU A 795 12.53 25.58 -35.21
N LEU A 796 12.78 25.03 -33.98
CA LEU A 796 11.74 24.70 -33.02
C LEU A 796 11.78 25.74 -31.92
N THR A 797 10.65 26.37 -31.60
CA THR A 797 10.48 27.13 -30.37
C THR A 797 9.38 26.51 -29.51
N PHE A 798 9.53 26.56 -28.20
CA PHE A 798 8.49 26.17 -27.24
C PHE A 798 8.70 26.92 -25.93
N TRP A 799 7.64 27.08 -25.16
CA TRP A 799 7.73 27.56 -23.80
C TRP A 799 7.86 26.40 -22.85
N THR A 800 8.71 26.55 -21.84
CA THR A 800 8.88 25.56 -20.79
C THR A 800 9.07 26.22 -19.43
N SER A 801 8.51 25.62 -18.43
CA SER A 801 8.78 25.91 -17.03
C SER A 801 9.11 24.62 -16.33
N TYR A 802 10.14 24.60 -15.50
CA TYR A 802 10.58 23.40 -14.82
C TYR A 802 11.13 23.69 -13.44
N ASP A 803 10.92 22.72 -12.56
CA ASP A 803 11.57 22.60 -11.27
C ASP A 803 12.02 21.15 -11.12
N THR A 804 13.32 20.91 -11.22
CA THR A 804 13.93 19.58 -11.22
C THR A 804 15.07 19.55 -10.21
N GLU A 805 15.50 18.38 -9.77
CA GLU A 805 16.64 18.29 -8.88
C GLU A 805 17.90 18.83 -9.54
N SER A 806 18.46 19.89 -8.95
CA SER A 806 19.59 20.62 -9.54
C SER A 806 20.84 19.73 -9.66
N ALA A 807 21.37 19.63 -10.87
CA ALA A 807 22.51 18.83 -11.26
C ALA A 807 22.28 17.30 -11.25
N TRP A 808 21.07 16.82 -10.95
CA TRP A 808 20.70 15.41 -10.95
C TRP A 808 19.70 15.09 -12.04
N ASP A 809 18.61 15.87 -12.14
CA ASP A 809 17.58 15.72 -13.16
C ASP A 809 17.78 16.73 -14.30
N HIS A 810 17.49 16.33 -15.52
CA HIS A 810 17.82 17.12 -16.69
C HIS A 810 16.69 17.19 -17.73
N LEU A 811 16.44 18.42 -18.24
CA LEU A 811 15.63 18.69 -19.41
C LEU A 811 16.53 18.94 -20.63
N MET A 812 16.26 18.27 -21.77
CA MET A 812 17.03 18.39 -22.98
C MET A 812 16.18 18.21 -24.25
N VAL A 813 16.68 18.69 -25.40
CA VAL A 813 16.11 18.36 -26.71
C VAL A 813 17.06 17.42 -27.44
N GLU A 814 16.63 16.18 -27.62
CA GLU A 814 17.34 15.16 -28.40
C GLU A 814 16.97 15.28 -29.88
N ALA A 815 17.91 14.98 -30.77
CA ALA A 815 17.68 14.93 -32.19
C ALA A 815 18.52 13.86 -32.88
N ARG A 816 17.95 13.26 -33.95
CA ARG A 816 18.68 12.42 -34.91
C ARG A 816 18.15 12.62 -36.34
N THR A 817 18.94 12.28 -37.35
CA THR A 817 18.40 12.07 -38.69
C THR A 817 17.42 10.91 -38.65
N ALA A 818 16.23 11.04 -39.22
CA ALA A 818 15.18 10.03 -39.17
C ALA A 818 15.69 8.64 -39.61
N GLY A 819 15.56 7.66 -38.75
CA GLY A 819 16.06 6.29 -38.92
C GLY A 819 17.59 6.15 -38.81
N GLY A 820 18.32 7.21 -38.50
CA GLY A 820 19.76 7.20 -38.22
C GLY A 820 20.08 6.88 -36.76
N ASP A 821 21.36 6.66 -36.49
CA ASP A 821 21.88 6.43 -35.12
C ASP A 821 22.79 7.59 -34.66
N ASP A 822 22.58 8.77 -35.23
CA ASP A 822 23.34 10.01 -35.00
C ASP A 822 22.72 10.88 -33.89
N TRP A 823 22.27 10.28 -32.81
CA TRP A 823 21.67 10.98 -31.69
C TRP A 823 22.60 12.03 -31.09
N THR A 824 22.08 13.24 -30.86
CA THR A 824 22.73 14.32 -30.13
C THR A 824 21.72 15.12 -29.35
N THR A 825 22.13 15.90 -28.35
CA THR A 825 21.28 16.94 -27.78
C THR A 825 21.58 18.30 -28.43
N LEU A 826 20.55 19.10 -28.59
CA LEU A 826 20.65 20.41 -29.24
C LEU A 826 20.66 21.55 -28.19
N PRO A 827 21.55 22.54 -28.33
CA PRO A 827 21.56 23.66 -27.40
C PRO A 827 20.38 24.60 -27.67
N ASP A 828 19.87 25.21 -26.60
CA ASP A 828 18.97 26.33 -26.71
C ASP A 828 19.72 27.64 -27.11
N ALA A 829 19.29 28.29 -28.14
CA ALA A 829 19.92 29.52 -28.64
C ALA A 829 19.70 30.73 -27.69
N ASN A 830 18.70 30.66 -26.80
CA ASN A 830 18.46 31.68 -25.78
C ASN A 830 19.35 31.50 -24.55
N GLY A 831 20.10 30.36 -24.48
CA GLY A 831 21.13 30.13 -23.47
C GLY A 831 20.67 29.44 -22.18
N HIS A 832 19.52 28.77 -22.19
CA HIS A 832 19.01 28.06 -20.98
C HIS A 832 19.64 26.69 -20.82
N THR A 833 20.30 26.12 -21.83
CA THR A 833 21.02 24.85 -21.73
C THR A 833 22.52 25.06 -21.47
N THR A 834 23.12 24.10 -20.80
CA THR A 834 24.57 24.05 -20.51
C THR A 834 25.18 22.73 -20.91
N GLN A 835 26.51 22.67 -20.94
CA GLN A 835 27.26 21.42 -21.13
C GLN A 835 27.69 20.77 -19.79
N ALA A 836 27.19 21.27 -18.67
CA ALA A 836 27.44 20.64 -17.37
C ALA A 836 26.69 19.29 -17.30
N THR A 837 27.44 18.22 -17.05
CA THR A 837 26.91 16.87 -17.02
C THR A 837 26.33 16.47 -15.67
N GLY A 838 26.45 17.34 -14.66
CA GLY A 838 25.79 17.19 -13.36
C GLY A 838 26.40 16.14 -12.44
N SER A 839 25.86 16.06 -11.24
CA SER A 839 26.23 15.07 -10.23
C SER A 839 25.73 13.66 -10.60
N SER A 840 24.63 13.56 -11.32
CA SER A 840 24.06 12.32 -11.86
C SER A 840 25.08 11.54 -12.69
N CYS A 841 25.83 12.23 -13.55
CA CYS A 841 26.89 11.59 -14.32
C CYS A 841 27.99 11.02 -13.42
N GLN A 842 28.45 11.79 -12.43
CA GLN A 842 29.51 11.35 -11.52
C GLN A 842 29.06 10.18 -10.64
N SER A 843 27.78 10.07 -10.36
CA SER A 843 27.18 8.99 -9.58
C SER A 843 26.87 7.75 -10.42
N GLY A 844 27.11 7.79 -11.73
CA GLY A 844 27.00 6.62 -12.59
C GLY A 844 25.60 6.34 -13.13
N TRP A 845 24.76 7.35 -13.31
CA TRP A 845 23.41 7.19 -13.88
C TRP A 845 23.37 6.56 -15.28
N SER A 846 24.51 6.49 -15.98
CA SER A 846 24.63 5.73 -17.23
C SER A 846 24.26 4.25 -17.11
N ASP A 847 24.21 3.72 -15.90
CA ASP A 847 23.80 2.34 -15.67
C ASP A 847 22.27 2.16 -15.67
N ILE A 848 21.50 3.18 -15.20
CA ILE A 848 20.05 3.22 -15.33
C ILE A 848 19.61 3.79 -16.68
N HIS A 849 20.45 4.64 -17.28
CA HIS A 849 20.20 5.31 -18.55
C HIS A 849 21.39 5.12 -19.52
N PRO A 850 21.63 3.91 -20.04
CA PRO A 850 22.78 3.64 -20.93
C PRO A 850 22.81 4.54 -22.17
N HIS A 851 21.64 5.02 -22.60
CA HIS A 851 21.50 5.92 -23.75
C HIS A 851 22.25 7.24 -23.57
N VAL A 852 22.45 7.69 -22.31
CA VAL A 852 23.19 8.93 -22.02
C VAL A 852 24.63 8.93 -22.54
N LEU A 853 25.26 7.74 -22.66
CA LEU A 853 26.60 7.57 -23.22
C LEU A 853 26.70 8.01 -24.69
N ARG A 854 25.59 8.27 -25.35
CA ARG A 854 25.59 8.92 -26.67
C ARG A 854 25.96 10.39 -26.60
N TYR A 855 25.73 11.04 -25.45
CA TYR A 855 25.88 12.48 -25.20
C TYR A 855 26.98 12.79 -24.21
N GLN A 856 27.24 11.89 -23.28
CA GLN A 856 28.26 12.04 -22.23
C GLN A 856 29.33 10.98 -22.40
N GLY A 857 30.57 11.36 -22.18
CA GLY A 857 31.69 10.42 -22.13
C GLY A 857 31.74 9.70 -20.78
N PRO A 858 32.47 8.57 -20.70
CA PRO A 858 32.50 7.71 -19.50
C PRO A 858 33.18 8.37 -18.29
N GLN A 859 33.82 9.53 -18.46
CA GLN A 859 34.37 10.35 -17.38
C GLN A 859 33.66 11.70 -17.28
N CYS A 860 32.41 11.72 -17.67
CA CYS A 860 31.50 12.88 -17.65
C CYS A 860 31.92 14.01 -18.59
N GLU A 861 32.61 13.71 -19.68
CA GLU A 861 32.80 14.69 -20.74
C GLU A 861 31.44 15.01 -21.40
N SER A 862 31.29 16.26 -21.85
CA SER A 862 30.08 16.73 -22.52
C SER A 862 29.95 16.29 -24.00
N THR A 863 30.66 15.24 -24.37
CA THR A 863 30.61 14.61 -25.69
C THR A 863 30.66 13.10 -25.53
N GLY A 864 29.65 12.44 -26.06
CA GLY A 864 29.53 10.97 -26.02
C GLY A 864 29.88 10.32 -27.35
N THR A 865 29.33 9.12 -27.57
CA THR A 865 29.65 8.27 -28.72
C THR A 865 29.08 8.79 -30.05
N SER A 866 27.97 9.52 -30.04
CA SER A 866 27.34 10.04 -31.27
C SER A 866 27.05 11.54 -31.24
N GLY A 867 26.98 12.17 -30.07
CA GLY A 867 26.57 13.55 -29.93
C GLY A 867 27.14 14.26 -28.74
N SER A 868 26.68 15.48 -28.53
CA SER A 868 27.10 16.38 -27.44
C SER A 868 25.99 16.47 -26.38
N TRP A 869 26.38 16.81 -25.15
CA TRP A 869 25.49 17.09 -24.04
C TRP A 869 25.13 18.59 -23.99
N ASN A 870 23.86 18.88 -24.01
CA ASN A 870 23.29 20.22 -23.78
C ASN A 870 21.96 20.03 -23.03
N ALA A 871 21.90 20.41 -21.77
CA ALA A 871 20.73 20.22 -20.94
C ALA A 871 20.54 21.37 -19.94
N ALA A 872 19.35 21.49 -19.41
CA ALA A 872 19.02 22.33 -18.26
C ALA A 872 18.71 21.46 -17.05
N SER A 873 18.88 22.00 -15.86
CA SER A 873 18.63 21.34 -14.58
C SER A 873 18.33 22.38 -13.50
N GLY A 874 17.64 22.02 -12.43
CA GLY A 874 17.22 22.91 -11.36
C GLY A 874 15.92 23.63 -11.68
N ASN A 875 15.76 24.87 -11.24
CA ASN A 875 14.52 25.65 -11.39
C ASN A 875 14.66 26.70 -12.48
N SER A 876 13.69 26.78 -13.40
CA SER A 876 13.65 27.77 -14.48
C SER A 876 13.33 29.20 -14.02
N GLY A 877 12.77 29.37 -12.82
CA GLY A 877 12.29 30.64 -12.31
C GLY A 877 11.03 31.15 -13.04
N GLY A 878 10.26 30.26 -13.66
CA GLY A 878 9.06 30.53 -14.41
C GLY A 878 9.18 30.16 -15.91
N TRP A 879 8.16 30.53 -16.67
CA TRP A 879 8.11 30.23 -18.09
C TRP A 879 9.23 30.94 -18.87
N GLN A 880 9.99 30.17 -19.65
CA GLN A 880 11.03 30.64 -20.55
C GLN A 880 10.88 30.03 -21.94
N GLN A 881 11.16 30.80 -22.97
CA GLN A 881 11.11 30.32 -24.33
C GLN A 881 12.44 29.68 -24.73
N TRP A 882 12.39 28.42 -25.12
CA TRP A 882 13.53 27.74 -25.76
C TRP A 882 13.45 27.88 -27.27
N LYS A 883 14.62 27.96 -27.88
CA LYS A 883 14.82 28.16 -29.33
C LYS A 883 15.89 27.19 -29.83
N ILE A 884 15.48 26.20 -30.58
CA ILE A 884 16.33 25.10 -31.03
C ILE A 884 16.57 25.24 -32.53
N ASP A 885 17.82 25.36 -32.95
CA ASP A 885 18.21 25.44 -34.36
C ASP A 885 18.20 24.06 -35.02
N LEU A 886 17.34 23.86 -36.01
CA LEU A 886 17.22 22.64 -36.80
C LEU A 886 17.93 22.75 -38.16
N THR A 887 18.59 23.88 -38.44
CA THR A 887 19.32 24.11 -39.71
C THR A 887 20.38 23.05 -40.02
N PRO A 888 21.07 22.43 -39.04
CA PRO A 888 21.97 21.29 -39.28
C PRO A 888 21.34 20.10 -39.98
N TYR A 889 20.00 19.97 -39.91
CA TYR A 889 19.21 18.96 -40.58
C TYR A 889 18.57 19.39 -41.90
N ALA A 890 18.97 20.58 -42.44
CA ALA A 890 18.46 21.05 -43.71
C ALA A 890 18.63 20.00 -44.82
N GLY A 891 17.58 19.82 -45.63
CA GLY A 891 17.52 18.78 -46.68
C GLY A 891 17.27 17.35 -46.20
N LYS A 892 17.03 17.15 -44.90
CA LYS A 892 16.77 15.83 -44.30
C LYS A 892 15.45 15.86 -43.50
N THR A 893 15.02 14.67 -43.06
CA THR A 893 13.99 14.51 -42.03
C THR A 893 14.69 14.29 -40.69
N VAL A 894 14.28 15.01 -39.65
CA VAL A 894 14.82 14.90 -38.27
C VAL A 894 13.75 14.36 -37.31
N GLU A 895 14.13 13.45 -36.46
CA GLU A 895 13.34 13.06 -35.29
C GLU A 895 13.84 13.85 -34.06
N LEU A 896 12.91 14.53 -33.41
CA LEU A 896 13.13 15.33 -32.21
C LEU A 896 12.48 14.68 -30.99
N SER A 897 13.06 14.90 -29.83
CA SER A 897 12.46 14.55 -28.55
C SER A 897 12.74 15.63 -27.51
N ILE A 898 11.69 16.19 -26.91
CA ILE A 898 11.83 16.95 -25.66
C ILE A 898 11.81 15.92 -24.55
N SER A 899 12.91 15.83 -23.81
CA SER A 899 13.14 14.72 -22.89
C SER A 899 13.45 15.22 -21.48
N TYR A 900 12.70 14.69 -20.52
CA TYR A 900 13.00 14.85 -19.09
C TYR A 900 13.56 13.54 -18.57
N VAL A 901 14.74 13.64 -17.93
CA VAL A 901 15.49 12.48 -17.43
C VAL A 901 15.80 12.69 -15.95
N SER A 902 15.36 11.78 -15.12
CA SER A 902 15.56 11.80 -13.67
C SER A 902 16.41 10.63 -13.19
N ASP A 903 17.09 10.83 -12.07
CA ASP A 903 17.88 9.80 -11.41
C ASP A 903 17.09 9.03 -10.32
N TRP A 904 17.72 8.62 -9.18
CA TRP A 904 17.17 7.66 -8.21
C TRP A 904 16.26 8.25 -7.14
N GLY A 905 16.21 9.55 -6.97
CA GLY A 905 15.42 10.14 -5.89
C GLY A 905 15.41 11.67 -5.96
N THR A 906 14.67 12.29 -5.04
CA THR A 906 14.47 13.73 -4.92
C THR A 906 13.87 14.35 -6.17
N GLN A 907 12.58 14.55 -6.15
CA GLN A 907 11.85 15.14 -7.26
C GLN A 907 11.55 16.61 -7.00
N GLY A 908 11.71 17.46 -8.04
CA GLY A 908 11.04 18.75 -8.09
C GLY A 908 9.63 18.63 -8.67
N ALA A 909 9.03 19.76 -9.04
CA ALA A 909 7.72 19.79 -9.70
C ALA A 909 7.71 19.16 -11.10
N GLY A 910 8.86 18.84 -11.68
CA GLY A 910 8.98 18.30 -13.03
C GLY A 910 9.02 19.40 -14.11
N VAL A 911 8.58 19.07 -15.32
CA VAL A 911 8.70 19.92 -16.51
C VAL A 911 7.34 20.15 -17.15
N PHE A 912 7.05 21.41 -17.45
CA PHE A 912 5.84 21.86 -18.15
C PHE A 912 6.21 22.44 -19.50
N LEU A 913 5.42 22.16 -20.54
CA LEU A 913 5.63 22.61 -21.90
C LEU A 913 4.36 23.24 -22.46
N ASP A 914 4.52 24.36 -23.18
CA ASP A 914 3.42 25.02 -23.88
C ASP A 914 3.90 25.71 -25.17
N ASP A 915 2.98 26.11 -26.02
CA ASP A 915 3.19 26.94 -27.21
C ASP A 915 4.37 26.52 -28.11
N ALA A 916 4.34 25.29 -28.61
CA ALA A 916 5.38 24.78 -29.49
C ALA A 916 5.14 25.16 -30.95
N THR A 917 6.18 25.69 -31.61
CA THR A 917 6.14 26.12 -33.00
C THR A 917 7.35 25.61 -33.78
N VAL A 918 7.11 25.02 -34.95
CA VAL A 918 8.15 24.68 -35.92
C VAL A 918 8.10 25.68 -37.08
N THR A 919 9.24 26.34 -37.33
CA THR A 919 9.42 27.30 -38.44
C THR A 919 10.39 26.72 -39.46
N LEU A 920 10.02 26.73 -40.73
CA LEU A 920 10.86 26.30 -41.84
C LEU A 920 11.03 27.43 -42.87
N ASP A 921 12.28 27.76 -43.24
CA ASP A 921 12.65 28.89 -44.12
C ASP A 921 11.99 30.19 -43.66
N GLY A 922 11.86 30.43 -42.36
CA GLY A 922 11.27 31.61 -41.75
C GLY A 922 9.74 31.68 -41.80
N ALA A 923 9.05 30.62 -42.19
CA ALA A 923 7.59 30.52 -42.13
C ALA A 923 7.15 29.47 -41.12
N THR A 924 6.11 29.80 -40.36
CA THR A 924 5.49 28.80 -39.45
C THR A 924 4.97 27.62 -40.26
N ALA A 925 5.49 26.46 -40.01
CA ALA A 925 5.07 25.20 -40.61
C ALA A 925 4.04 24.49 -39.73
N GLU A 926 4.22 24.55 -38.44
CA GLU A 926 3.40 23.88 -37.44
C GLU A 926 3.41 24.66 -36.13
N GLU A 927 2.26 24.71 -35.45
CA GLU A 927 2.14 25.32 -34.12
C GLU A 927 1.09 24.61 -33.29
N THR A 928 1.28 24.57 -31.98
CA THR A 928 0.30 24.06 -31.01
C THR A 928 0.47 24.77 -29.70
N SER A 929 -0.65 25.10 -29.05
CA SER A 929 -0.73 25.52 -27.65
C SER A 929 -1.37 24.43 -26.79
N PHE A 930 -1.40 23.21 -27.27
CA PHE A 930 -1.91 22.01 -26.58
C PHE A 930 -3.38 22.10 -26.12
N GLU A 931 -4.16 23.08 -26.56
CA GLU A 931 -5.54 23.31 -26.11
C GLU A 931 -6.52 22.18 -26.51
N SER A 932 -6.26 21.47 -27.60
CA SER A 932 -7.14 20.40 -28.11
C SER A 932 -6.54 19.00 -27.96
N ASP A 933 -5.26 18.85 -28.26
CA ASP A 933 -4.52 17.59 -28.25
C ASP A 933 -3.00 17.87 -28.17
N LEU A 934 -2.16 16.85 -28.34
CA LEU A 934 -0.70 17.00 -28.32
C LEU A 934 -0.13 17.67 -29.59
N GLY A 935 -0.94 18.22 -30.47
CA GLY A 935 -0.49 19.01 -31.65
C GLY A 935 0.43 18.24 -32.59
N GLY A 936 0.24 16.93 -32.73
CA GLY A 936 1.09 16.05 -33.55
C GLY A 936 2.38 15.57 -32.87
N TRP A 937 2.60 15.93 -31.62
CA TRP A 937 3.61 15.27 -30.77
C TRP A 937 3.11 13.91 -30.28
N THR A 938 4.03 12.99 -29.99
CA THR A 938 3.72 11.65 -29.51
C THR A 938 4.57 11.34 -28.29
N VAL A 939 3.96 10.69 -27.31
CA VAL A 939 4.66 10.21 -26.11
C VAL A 939 5.37 8.92 -26.46
N ALA A 940 6.69 8.89 -26.36
CA ALA A 940 7.50 7.72 -26.62
C ALA A 940 7.93 7.05 -25.31
N GLY A 941 8.21 5.74 -25.36
CA GLY A 941 8.86 5.04 -24.27
C GLY A 941 10.31 5.49 -24.06
N PRO A 942 10.94 5.07 -22.96
CA PRO A 942 12.34 5.35 -22.69
C PRO A 942 13.25 4.76 -23.80
N PRO A 943 14.48 5.25 -23.96
CA PRO A 943 15.45 4.63 -24.85
C PRO A 943 15.75 3.20 -24.45
N GLU A 944 16.20 2.40 -25.44
CA GLU A 944 16.64 1.03 -25.19
C GLU A 944 17.70 0.95 -24.08
N GLY A 945 17.48 0.08 -23.11
CA GLY A 945 18.34 -0.13 -21.94
C GLY A 945 18.03 0.75 -20.74
N SER A 946 17.16 1.76 -20.88
CA SER A 946 16.67 2.52 -19.72
C SER A 946 15.47 1.83 -19.08
N ALA A 947 15.32 1.98 -17.76
CA ALA A 947 14.17 1.46 -17.03
C ALA A 947 12.85 2.04 -17.57
N PRO A 948 11.74 1.29 -17.51
CA PRO A 948 10.42 1.81 -17.81
C PRO A 948 10.04 2.94 -16.83
N SER A 949 9.55 4.06 -17.34
CA SER A 949 9.03 5.13 -16.49
C SER A 949 7.64 4.75 -15.97
N ILE A 950 7.39 4.98 -14.67
CA ILE A 950 6.07 4.71 -14.05
C ILE A 950 4.97 5.64 -14.55
N ASN A 951 5.33 6.82 -15.04
CA ASN A 951 4.46 7.76 -15.73
C ASN A 951 5.22 8.41 -16.89
N ASN A 952 4.54 9.21 -17.71
CA ASN A 952 5.14 9.85 -18.87
C ASN A 952 4.46 11.20 -19.13
N TRP A 953 4.87 11.89 -20.20
CA TRP A 953 4.23 13.13 -20.61
C TRP A 953 2.72 12.96 -20.85
N PHE A 954 1.95 13.90 -20.36
CA PHE A 954 0.51 13.96 -20.60
C PHE A 954 0.04 15.42 -20.68
N ARG A 955 -1.01 15.62 -21.46
CA ARG A 955 -1.69 16.91 -21.57
C ARG A 955 -2.61 17.08 -20.36
N THR A 956 -2.58 18.24 -19.73
CA THR A 956 -3.38 18.52 -18.55
C THR A 956 -3.91 19.95 -18.53
N ASP A 957 -5.07 20.15 -17.95
CA ASP A 957 -5.63 21.42 -17.50
C ASP A 957 -5.56 21.53 -15.97
N GLN A 958 -5.01 20.52 -15.34
CA GLN A 958 -4.79 20.51 -13.91
C GLN A 958 -3.42 21.10 -13.61
N VAL A 959 -3.44 22.13 -12.79
CA VAL A 959 -2.23 22.71 -12.26
C VAL A 959 -1.69 21.76 -11.20
N PHE A 960 -0.63 21.02 -11.52
CA PHE A 960 0.12 20.22 -10.57
C PHE A 960 0.94 21.14 -9.67
N GLU A 961 0.25 21.91 -8.85
CA GLU A 961 0.94 22.69 -7.85
C GLU A 961 1.10 21.88 -6.60
N GLU A 962 2.31 21.88 -6.09
CA GLU A 962 2.54 21.62 -4.68
C GLU A 962 1.67 22.58 -3.89
N GLY A 963 0.68 22.04 -3.19
CA GLY A 963 -0.18 22.84 -2.34
C GLY A 963 0.52 23.19 -1.03
N ALA A 964 0.36 24.42 -0.59
CA ALA A 964 0.63 24.81 0.80
C ALA A 964 -0.43 24.22 1.74
N GLY A 965 -1.60 23.87 1.20
CA GLY A 965 -2.68 23.24 1.96
C GLY A 965 -3.59 22.41 1.06
N ILE A 966 -3.84 21.18 1.51
CA ILE A 966 -4.74 20.21 0.88
C ILE A 966 -6.09 20.21 1.59
N VAL A 967 -7.16 19.99 0.84
CA VAL A 967 -8.48 19.79 1.41
C VAL A 967 -9.12 18.52 0.86
N THR A 968 -9.77 17.78 1.74
CA THR A 968 -10.74 16.73 1.43
C THR A 968 -12.14 17.17 1.86
N LYS A 969 -13.15 16.34 1.74
CA LYS A 969 -14.48 16.66 2.30
C LYS A 969 -14.47 16.76 3.84
N ASP A 970 -13.47 16.19 4.52
CA ASP A 970 -13.41 16.03 5.97
C ASP A 970 -12.21 16.71 6.61
N THR A 971 -11.20 17.08 5.82
CA THR A 971 -9.93 17.61 6.32
C THR A 971 -9.49 18.87 5.62
N VAL A 972 -8.74 19.71 6.35
CA VAL A 972 -7.86 20.77 5.85
C VAL A 972 -6.48 20.48 6.41
N TYR A 973 -5.51 20.27 5.57
CA TYR A 973 -4.14 19.91 5.91
C TYR A 973 -3.19 21.00 5.42
N LEU A 974 -2.49 21.67 6.33
CA LEU A 974 -1.62 22.81 6.04
C LEU A 974 -0.16 22.42 6.21
N GLY A 975 0.68 22.75 5.24
CA GLY A 975 2.13 22.55 5.28
C GLY A 975 2.89 23.57 6.12
N PHE A 976 2.20 24.27 7.00
CA PHE A 976 2.75 25.30 7.89
C PHE A 976 1.85 25.47 9.12
N GLY A 977 2.40 25.98 10.19
CA GLY A 977 1.61 26.37 11.36
C GLY A 977 0.79 27.64 11.08
N ALA A 978 -0.51 27.61 11.37
CA ALA A 978 -1.34 28.80 11.20
C ALA A 978 -0.91 29.95 12.13
N GLU A 979 -0.26 29.64 13.24
CA GLU A 979 0.37 30.58 14.17
C GLU A 979 1.47 31.43 13.49
N SER A 980 2.12 30.89 12.45
CA SER A 980 3.18 31.60 11.71
C SER A 980 2.67 32.65 10.71
N VAL A 981 1.36 32.75 10.50
CA VAL A 981 0.77 33.82 9.69
C VAL A 981 0.93 35.16 10.40
N VAL A 982 1.66 36.09 9.81
CA VAL A 982 2.05 37.39 10.46
C VAL A 982 0.84 38.22 10.82
N ASP A 983 -0.10 38.40 9.89
CA ASP A 983 -1.30 39.22 10.11
C ASP A 983 -2.38 38.39 10.85
N GLN A 984 -2.74 38.81 12.06
CA GLN A 984 -3.78 38.18 12.84
C GLN A 984 -5.14 38.11 12.12
N ALA A 985 -5.51 39.13 11.32
CA ALA A 985 -6.75 39.10 10.56
C ALA A 985 -6.70 38.08 9.43
N ALA A 986 -5.56 37.92 8.78
CA ALA A 986 -5.35 36.87 7.77
C ALA A 986 -5.34 35.48 8.40
N ARG A 987 -4.75 35.32 9.61
CA ARG A 987 -4.81 34.06 10.38
C ARG A 987 -6.26 33.69 10.72
N ALA A 988 -7.03 34.64 11.23
CA ALA A 988 -8.46 34.44 11.51
C ALA A 988 -9.27 34.13 10.26
N ASP A 989 -8.94 34.74 9.10
CA ASP A 989 -9.58 34.47 7.83
C ASP A 989 -9.24 33.06 7.32
N LEU A 990 -7.98 32.58 7.46
CA LEU A 990 -7.57 31.22 7.15
C LEU A 990 -8.37 30.18 7.95
N VAL A 991 -8.40 30.36 9.28
CA VAL A 991 -9.14 29.47 10.18
C VAL A 991 -10.65 29.51 9.87
N LYS A 992 -11.21 30.68 9.59
CA LYS A 992 -12.61 30.85 9.19
C LYS A 992 -12.94 30.10 7.91
N ARG A 993 -12.10 30.21 6.87
CA ARG A 993 -12.28 29.52 5.59
C ARG A 993 -12.17 28.01 5.78
N SER A 994 -11.21 27.56 6.57
CA SER A 994 -11.07 26.15 6.94
C SER A 994 -12.32 25.62 7.65
N MET A 995 -12.82 26.32 8.67
CA MET A 995 -14.06 25.92 9.34
C MET A 995 -15.30 25.99 8.42
N GLN A 996 -15.37 26.97 7.52
CA GLN A 996 -16.45 27.04 6.54
C GLN A 996 -16.38 25.93 5.49
N HIS A 997 -15.19 25.46 5.17
CA HIS A 997 -15.01 24.28 4.31
C HIS A 997 -15.53 23.03 5.04
N LEU A 998 -15.08 22.81 6.25
CA LEU A 998 -15.36 21.61 7.05
C LEU A 998 -16.84 21.52 7.52
N LEU A 999 -17.40 22.64 7.99
CA LEU A 999 -18.72 22.66 8.65
C LEU A 999 -19.83 23.31 7.80
N GLY A 1000 -19.46 23.79 6.61
CA GLY A 1000 -20.36 24.59 5.78
C GLY A 1000 -20.53 26.03 6.26
N SER A 1001 -21.15 26.87 5.45
CA SER A 1001 -21.46 28.24 5.84
C SER A 1001 -22.59 28.23 6.87
N ARG A 1002 -22.37 28.81 8.02
CA ARG A 1002 -23.49 29.10 8.93
C ARG A 1002 -24.51 29.99 8.20
N ARG A 1003 -25.74 29.53 8.05
CA ARG A 1003 -26.87 30.36 7.60
C ARG A 1003 -27.39 31.28 8.72
#